data_96e6749a436e619fb2da363b65c2b337
#
_entry.id   96e6749a436e619fb2da363b65c2b337
#
_cell.length_a   1.000
_cell.length_b   1.000
_cell.length_c   1.000
_cell.angle_alpha   90.00
_cell.angle_beta   90.00
_cell.angle_gamma   90.00
#
_symmetry.space_group_name_H-M   'P 1'
#
loop_
_entity.id
_entity.type
_entity.pdbx_description
1 polymer ?
#
loop_
_entity_poly.entity_id
_entity_poly.type
_entity_poly.pdbx_seq_one_letter_code
_entity_poly.pdbx_strand_id
1 'polypeptide(L)'
;MQPSFSREINARRILAEILRGRPAVTITILLVAALGTPATAQSKSTGVVHVDATPGHAINSFDPDSALGSSIDVLSHNDIDKVYTPHILQESLSAGWGPITYRNNSELRMAAWHWTENGTWSDAAHKSGYFTGSTDLKEPVRYILSYALPHRGFSTSGDRPLQGPNLSYWKSNPYLTSKFTGEGDELHPQWVVVDLKAEKPVNAIRIAWASPYATAYQVEYWAGTRALDFDGGPQGVWKTFPSGAVKNAPGGMANLRLADSPVSAQYVRILMMESSNTCDLHGADDARNCVGYAIQEIRVGSVDSSGAFAEIQKNFGDRPTTFTTSSIDPWHSATDVNATGSYQHSGFDLFFSSGITNNLPAMVPVTMLYGTPDDAAAQIAYLEKRGYRIAYVELGEEPDGKHAMPEDYGALYIQWAAAIHKVDPQLKLGGPVFEGVNEDIRVWPDAQGRISWMGRFVDYLKAHGRISDLAFVSFEHYPFEPCDITWKTLYTEPRLMKHILQVWRDDGVPKDVPLMVTENHLAAALTGPMTTIFAALWLADNVGSFFEGGGAAFYHSPIQPQGIQKTCLGWSSWSNFVSNQDYDILGYTSPYYAAHLINQEWVQHRSGVHHMFPSSTEINDSEGNVLVTSYAVQRPDGNWSIMLVNRDESTAHTVRVQFDNSKTKQGVSFSGPVTLVTFGSEQYVWIDDGPNSHPDPDHQPVATMLTAGPQTTFTLPKASITVLRGKVAAFKD
;
A
#
# COMPACT_ATOMS: atom_id res chain seq x y z
N MET A 1 2.37 -12.14 -20.79
CA MET A 1 3.76 -11.71 -20.60
C MET A 1 3.69 -10.41 -19.82
N GLN A 2 3.87 -10.49 -18.51
CA GLN A 2 3.98 -9.30 -17.67
C GLN A 2 5.27 -8.57 -18.02
N PRO A 3 5.26 -7.24 -18.10
CA PRO A 3 6.50 -6.50 -17.97
C PRO A 3 6.93 -6.61 -16.51
N SER A 4 7.99 -7.35 -16.28
CA SER A 4 8.69 -7.37 -15.01
C SER A 4 9.21 -5.98 -14.72
N PHE A 5 8.58 -5.27 -13.80
CA PHE A 5 9.25 -4.22 -13.06
C PHE A 5 10.21 -4.94 -12.10
N SER A 6 11.42 -5.24 -12.57
CA SER A 6 12.51 -5.58 -11.69
C SER A 6 12.96 -4.31 -10.98
N ARG A 7 12.38 -4.05 -9.81
CA ARG A 7 12.99 -3.16 -8.84
C ARG A 7 14.20 -3.90 -8.25
N GLU A 8 15.40 -3.60 -8.73
CA GLU A 8 16.62 -3.93 -8.01
C GLU A 8 16.73 -3.02 -6.78
N ILE A 9 16.04 -3.39 -5.72
CA ILE A 9 16.21 -2.77 -4.41
C ILE A 9 17.41 -3.43 -3.74
N ASN A 10 18.44 -2.64 -3.51
CA ASN A 10 19.68 -3.07 -2.89
C ASN A 10 19.54 -3.21 -1.37
N ALA A 11 18.92 -4.28 -0.91
CA ALA A 11 18.78 -4.64 0.51
C ALA A 11 20.14 -4.98 1.20
N ARG A 12 21.25 -4.95 0.49
CA ARG A 12 22.56 -5.35 1.04
C ARG A 12 23.20 -4.40 2.04
N ARG A 13 22.60 -3.26 2.36
CA ARG A 13 23.26 -2.25 3.22
C ARG A 13 22.72 -2.12 4.65
N ILE A 14 21.50 -2.45 4.94
CA ILE A 14 20.91 -2.25 6.28
C ILE A 14 21.41 -3.30 7.27
N LEU A 15 21.69 -4.53 6.84
CA LEU A 15 22.29 -5.56 7.70
C LEU A 15 23.78 -5.37 8.00
N ALA A 16 24.49 -4.58 7.19
CA ALA A 16 25.95 -4.41 7.33
C ALA A 16 26.38 -3.40 8.41
N GLU A 17 25.53 -2.49 8.81
CA GLU A 17 25.86 -1.50 9.85
C GLU A 17 25.64 -1.99 11.28
N ILE A 18 24.82 -3.01 11.49
CA ILE A 18 24.57 -3.59 12.82
C ILE A 18 25.69 -4.58 13.26
N LEU A 19 26.53 -5.03 12.33
CA LEU A 19 27.56 -6.04 12.62
C LEU A 19 29.01 -5.51 12.68
N ARG A 20 29.24 -4.19 12.60
CA ARG A 20 30.57 -3.61 12.78
C ARG A 20 30.84 -3.20 14.21
N GLY A 21 31.24 -4.16 15.02
CA GLY A 21 31.79 -3.82 16.33
C GLY A 21 32.03 -4.97 17.27
N ARG A 22 32.99 -5.87 16.93
CA ARG A 22 33.77 -6.60 17.96
C ARG A 22 34.99 -7.29 17.34
N PRO A 23 36.14 -7.36 18.08
CA PRO A 23 37.40 -7.85 17.54
C PRO A 23 37.50 -9.41 17.54
N ALA A 24 38.29 -9.90 16.60
CA ALA A 24 38.59 -11.31 16.42
C ALA A 24 39.28 -11.92 17.67
N VAL A 25 38.70 -13.00 18.20
CA VAL A 25 39.35 -13.88 19.17
C VAL A 25 39.68 -15.21 18.48
N THR A 26 40.95 -15.53 18.42
CA THR A 26 41.48 -16.77 17.90
C THR A 26 41.15 -17.94 18.84
N ILE A 27 40.38 -18.92 18.39
CA ILE A 27 40.08 -20.11 19.17
C ILE A 27 40.93 -21.28 18.66
N THR A 28 41.78 -21.79 19.56
CA THR A 28 42.57 -23.01 19.38
C THR A 28 41.68 -24.24 19.62
N ILE A 29 41.60 -25.15 18.64
CA ILE A 29 40.80 -26.37 18.74
C ILE A 29 41.58 -27.40 19.55
N LEU A 30 41.07 -27.79 20.71
CA LEU A 30 41.48 -28.98 21.47
C LEU A 30 40.43 -30.08 21.24
N LEU A 31 40.84 -31.17 20.61
CA LEU A 31 40.02 -32.38 20.49
C LEU A 31 40.04 -33.09 21.85
N VAL A 32 38.90 -33.19 22.52
CA VAL A 32 38.67 -34.07 23.67
C VAL A 32 37.62 -35.10 23.31
N ALA A 33 37.99 -36.37 23.33
CA ALA A 33 37.06 -37.48 23.17
C ALA A 33 36.10 -37.53 24.38
N ALA A 34 34.81 -37.33 24.13
CA ALA A 34 33.81 -37.44 25.18
C ALA A 34 33.13 -38.81 25.16
N LEU A 35 33.27 -39.53 26.25
CA LEU A 35 32.48 -40.70 26.63
C LEU A 35 31.00 -40.27 26.78
N GLY A 36 30.11 -41.05 26.17
CA GLY A 36 28.67 -40.76 26.19
C GLY A 36 28.10 -40.82 27.62
N THR A 37 27.55 -39.70 28.05
CA THR A 37 26.57 -39.64 29.14
C THR A 37 25.15 -39.75 28.55
N PRO A 38 24.22 -40.46 29.22
CA PRO A 38 22.84 -40.54 28.73
C PRO A 38 22.24 -39.14 28.73
N ALA A 39 21.61 -38.77 27.59
CA ALA A 39 20.86 -37.54 27.48
C ALA A 39 19.75 -37.54 28.55
N THR A 40 19.93 -36.76 29.59
CA THR A 40 18.82 -36.40 30.48
C THR A 40 17.82 -35.63 29.63
N ALA A 41 16.62 -36.16 29.47
CA ALA A 41 15.50 -35.44 28.87
C ALA A 41 15.34 -34.11 29.66
N GLN A 42 15.73 -33.03 29.03
CA GLN A 42 15.54 -31.70 29.59
C GLN A 42 14.04 -31.52 29.77
N SER A 43 13.55 -31.42 31.00
CA SER A 43 12.16 -31.13 31.28
C SER A 43 11.84 -29.80 30.60
N LYS A 44 11.03 -29.84 29.54
CA LYS A 44 10.58 -28.63 28.87
C LYS A 44 9.92 -27.73 29.91
N SER A 45 10.52 -26.60 30.23
CA SER A 45 9.94 -25.63 31.16
C SER A 45 8.58 -25.17 30.58
N THR A 46 7.54 -25.23 31.41
CA THR A 46 6.23 -24.67 31.04
C THR A 46 6.36 -23.15 31.00
N GLY A 47 6.17 -22.58 29.82
CA GLY A 47 6.14 -21.13 29.67
C GLY A 47 4.88 -20.52 30.31
N VAL A 48 4.94 -19.24 30.62
CA VAL A 48 3.77 -18.50 31.09
C VAL A 48 3.38 -17.43 30.06
N VAL A 49 2.10 -17.38 29.73
CA VAL A 49 1.47 -16.28 28.98
C VAL A 49 0.84 -15.36 30.01
N HIS A 50 1.31 -14.13 30.08
CA HIS A 50 0.78 -13.10 30.93
C HIS A 50 -0.20 -12.22 30.17
N VAL A 51 -1.39 -11.95 30.73
CA VAL A 51 -2.38 -11.03 30.20
C VAL A 51 -2.69 -9.98 31.27
N ASP A 52 -2.45 -8.71 30.99
CA ASP A 52 -2.85 -7.64 31.91
C ASP A 52 -4.36 -7.41 31.80
N ALA A 53 -5.12 -8.13 32.60
CA ALA A 53 -6.58 -8.03 32.68
C ALA A 53 -7.07 -6.98 33.67
N THR A 54 -6.24 -6.02 34.04
CA THR A 54 -6.58 -4.93 34.94
C THR A 54 -7.73 -4.11 34.36
N PRO A 55 -8.83 -3.87 35.09
CA PRO A 55 -9.92 -3.04 34.62
C PRO A 55 -9.46 -1.65 34.18
N GLY A 56 -9.79 -1.28 32.93
CA GLY A 56 -9.41 0.00 32.32
C GLY A 56 -8.04 -0.02 31.63
N HIS A 57 -7.35 -1.15 31.54
CA HIS A 57 -6.08 -1.29 30.82
C HIS A 57 -6.23 -1.84 29.40
N ALA A 58 -7.45 -1.85 28.85
CA ALA A 58 -7.62 -2.14 27.43
C ALA A 58 -6.83 -1.12 26.62
N ILE A 59 -5.99 -1.63 25.71
CA ILE A 59 -5.10 -0.81 24.87
C ILE A 59 -5.74 -0.47 23.53
N ASN A 60 -6.74 -1.21 23.13
CA ASN A 60 -7.50 -0.97 21.91
C ASN A 60 -8.93 -1.53 22.06
N SER A 61 -9.84 -1.05 21.19
CA SER A 61 -11.20 -1.57 21.09
C SER A 61 -11.66 -1.51 19.65
N PHE A 62 -12.19 -2.61 19.13
CA PHE A 62 -12.62 -2.71 17.74
C PHE A 62 -13.84 -3.61 17.59
N ASP A 63 -14.62 -3.36 16.54
CA ASP A 63 -15.73 -4.20 16.12
C ASP A 63 -15.34 -4.91 14.81
N PRO A 64 -15.32 -6.26 14.76
CA PRO A 64 -14.95 -7.02 13.58
C PRO A 64 -15.74 -6.63 12.32
N ASP A 65 -17.02 -6.25 12.45
CA ASP A 65 -17.85 -5.82 11.33
C ASP A 65 -17.43 -4.47 10.71
N SER A 66 -16.46 -3.79 11.32
CA SER A 66 -15.87 -2.56 10.78
C SER A 66 -14.34 -2.58 10.71
N ALA A 67 -13.71 -3.54 11.37
CA ALA A 67 -12.27 -3.54 11.59
C ALA A 67 -11.52 -4.72 10.96
N LEU A 68 -12.17 -5.86 10.75
CA LEU A 68 -11.54 -7.06 10.17
C LEU A 68 -12.13 -7.35 8.80
N GLY A 69 -11.54 -6.77 7.77
CA GLY A 69 -12.00 -6.84 6.40
C GLY A 69 -11.00 -7.46 5.43
N SER A 70 -11.41 -7.45 4.18
CA SER A 70 -10.58 -7.83 3.05
C SER A 70 -10.87 -6.89 1.88
N SER A 71 -10.17 -7.06 0.78
CA SER A 71 -10.32 -6.23 -0.41
C SER A 71 -10.60 -7.07 -1.65
N ILE A 72 -11.36 -6.51 -2.59
CA ILE A 72 -11.38 -7.01 -3.95
C ILE A 72 -10.61 -6.06 -4.84
N ASP A 73 -9.77 -6.64 -5.67
CA ASP A 73 -8.88 -5.91 -6.56
C ASP A 73 -9.32 -6.05 -8.01
N VAL A 74 -8.55 -5.46 -8.93
CA VAL A 74 -8.73 -5.66 -10.37
C VAL A 74 -8.61 -7.15 -10.73
N LEU A 75 -9.32 -7.54 -11.77
CA LEU A 75 -9.31 -8.89 -12.32
C LEU A 75 -8.64 -8.88 -13.69
N SER A 76 -8.18 -10.04 -14.14
CA SER A 76 -7.74 -10.20 -15.52
C SER A 76 -8.90 -9.93 -16.49
N HIS A 77 -8.57 -9.49 -17.69
CA HIS A 77 -9.56 -9.22 -18.72
C HIS A 77 -10.46 -10.45 -18.99
N ASN A 78 -11.76 -10.24 -19.03
CA ASN A 78 -12.80 -11.27 -19.18
C ASN A 78 -12.97 -12.25 -18.00
N ASP A 79 -12.44 -11.93 -16.82
CA ASP A 79 -12.54 -12.83 -15.66
C ASP A 79 -13.58 -12.38 -14.63
N ILE A 80 -14.19 -11.22 -14.81
CA ILE A 80 -15.20 -10.69 -13.88
C ILE A 80 -16.36 -11.70 -13.70
N ASP A 81 -16.91 -12.20 -14.78
CA ASP A 81 -18.05 -13.14 -14.74
C ASP A 81 -17.67 -14.51 -14.15
N LYS A 82 -16.41 -14.87 -14.13
CA LYS A 82 -15.92 -16.10 -13.50
C LYS A 82 -15.80 -15.94 -11.98
N VAL A 83 -15.35 -14.76 -11.51
CA VAL A 83 -15.15 -14.48 -10.08
C VAL A 83 -16.45 -14.09 -9.40
N TYR A 84 -17.28 -13.28 -10.03
CA TYR A 84 -18.55 -12.82 -9.45
C TYR A 84 -19.68 -13.85 -9.60
N THR A 85 -19.39 -15.11 -9.27
CA THR A 85 -20.38 -16.18 -9.19
C THR A 85 -20.81 -16.43 -7.74
N PRO A 86 -22.04 -16.90 -7.48
CA PRO A 86 -22.49 -17.17 -6.11
C PRO A 86 -21.56 -18.12 -5.34
N HIS A 87 -21.00 -19.13 -6.01
CA HIS A 87 -20.09 -20.08 -5.39
C HIS A 87 -18.78 -19.41 -4.97
N ILE A 88 -18.11 -18.72 -5.89
CA ILE A 88 -16.83 -18.05 -5.59
C ILE A 88 -17.00 -16.97 -4.51
N LEU A 89 -18.08 -16.21 -4.55
CA LEU A 89 -18.37 -15.21 -3.53
C LEU A 89 -18.60 -15.84 -2.15
N GLN A 90 -19.34 -16.94 -2.10
CA GLN A 90 -19.55 -17.68 -0.85
C GLN A 90 -18.23 -18.21 -0.28
N GLU A 91 -17.40 -18.82 -1.11
CA GLU A 91 -16.09 -19.31 -0.68
C GLU A 91 -15.17 -18.17 -0.24
N SER A 92 -15.11 -17.08 -1.00
CA SER A 92 -14.31 -15.90 -0.65
C SER A 92 -14.67 -15.33 0.71
N LEU A 93 -15.96 -15.30 1.06
CA LEU A 93 -16.44 -14.83 2.35
C LEU A 93 -16.36 -15.87 3.48
N SER A 94 -16.10 -17.13 3.17
CA SER A 94 -16.14 -18.25 4.14
C SER A 94 -15.04 -18.16 5.22
N ALA A 95 -13.95 -17.43 4.95
CA ALA A 95 -12.94 -17.12 5.95
C ALA A 95 -13.44 -16.18 7.07
N GLY A 96 -14.67 -15.64 6.93
CA GLY A 96 -15.32 -14.82 7.95
C GLY A 96 -14.96 -13.34 7.95
N TRP A 97 -14.40 -12.84 6.86
CA TRP A 97 -14.13 -11.40 6.73
C TRP A 97 -15.42 -10.57 6.89
N GLY A 98 -15.32 -9.44 7.56
CA GLY A 98 -16.39 -8.46 7.72
C GLY A 98 -16.53 -7.57 6.48
N PRO A 99 -16.14 -6.29 6.52
CA PRO A 99 -16.29 -5.38 5.40
C PRO A 99 -15.29 -5.72 4.28
N ILE A 100 -15.71 -5.52 3.04
CA ILE A 100 -14.85 -5.66 1.86
C ILE A 100 -14.65 -4.29 1.25
N THR A 101 -13.39 -3.92 0.98
CA THR A 101 -13.07 -2.69 0.25
C THR A 101 -13.09 -2.95 -1.25
N TYR A 102 -13.50 -1.95 -1.99
CA TYR A 102 -13.28 -1.89 -3.43
C TYR A 102 -11.95 -1.16 -3.66
N ARG A 103 -10.92 -1.88 -4.10
CA ARG A 103 -9.61 -1.25 -4.28
C ARG A 103 -9.52 -0.45 -5.56
N ASN A 104 -8.79 0.65 -5.46
CA ASN A 104 -8.39 1.45 -6.59
C ASN A 104 -7.01 0.99 -7.10
N ASN A 105 -6.89 -0.24 -7.51
CA ASN A 105 -5.60 -0.75 -7.95
C ASN A 105 -5.03 0.11 -9.07
N SER A 106 -4.07 0.93 -8.71
CA SER A 106 -3.45 1.93 -9.53
C SER A 106 -4.47 2.81 -10.26
N GLU A 107 -4.74 3.97 -9.75
CA GLU A 107 -5.59 5.01 -10.35
C GLU A 107 -5.44 5.12 -11.85
N LEU A 108 -4.28 4.75 -12.36
CA LEU A 108 -3.91 4.71 -13.75
C LEU A 108 -4.87 3.98 -14.64
N ARG A 109 -5.41 2.88 -14.18
CA ARG A 109 -6.24 2.02 -15.00
C ARG A 109 -7.64 2.57 -15.15
N MET A 110 -7.94 3.52 -14.30
CA MET A 110 -9.24 4.19 -14.26
C MET A 110 -9.19 5.61 -14.73
N ALA A 111 -8.03 6.14 -15.01
CA ALA A 111 -7.86 7.52 -15.38
C ALA A 111 -8.62 7.87 -16.63
N ALA A 112 -9.86 8.17 -16.44
CA ALA A 112 -10.63 8.84 -17.42
C ALA A 112 -10.17 10.29 -17.46
N TRP A 113 -9.68 10.69 -18.58
CA TRP A 113 -9.16 12.02 -18.73
C TRP A 113 -10.28 13.00 -19.09
N HIS A 114 -10.92 13.53 -18.09
CA HIS A 114 -12.25 14.09 -18.16
C HIS A 114 -12.35 15.44 -18.83
N TRP A 115 -11.26 16.10 -19.01
CA TRP A 115 -11.19 17.35 -19.74
C TRP A 115 -10.73 17.18 -21.19
N THR A 116 -10.61 15.94 -21.63
CA THR A 116 -10.56 15.66 -23.06
C THR A 116 -11.98 15.62 -23.60
N GLU A 117 -12.15 16.09 -24.82
CA GLU A 117 -13.45 16.18 -25.48
C GLU A 117 -14.09 14.82 -25.80
N ASN A 118 -13.32 13.74 -25.60
CA ASN A 118 -13.68 12.41 -26.01
C ASN A 118 -14.10 11.56 -24.81
N GLY A 119 -15.18 11.92 -24.19
CA GLY A 119 -15.70 11.15 -23.09
C GLY A 119 -17.19 11.34 -22.86
N THR A 120 -17.76 10.51 -22.03
CA THR A 120 -19.17 10.54 -21.70
C THR A 120 -19.38 10.33 -20.21
N TRP A 121 -20.39 10.95 -19.66
CA TRP A 121 -20.85 10.64 -18.32
C TRP A 121 -21.59 9.30 -18.32
N SER A 122 -21.48 8.54 -17.24
CA SER A 122 -22.29 7.31 -17.05
C SER A 122 -23.79 7.62 -17.02
N ASP A 123 -24.17 8.84 -16.60
CA ASP A 123 -25.48 9.44 -16.81
C ASP A 123 -25.34 10.65 -17.74
N ALA A 124 -25.27 10.41 -19.02
CA ALA A 124 -25.07 11.45 -20.04
C ALA A 124 -26.19 12.50 -20.06
N ALA A 125 -27.43 12.10 -19.76
CA ALA A 125 -28.58 12.97 -19.77
C ALA A 125 -28.49 14.07 -18.70
N HIS A 126 -27.92 13.77 -17.57
CA HIS A 126 -27.79 14.67 -16.44
C HIS A 126 -26.36 15.18 -16.23
N LYS A 127 -25.40 14.78 -17.09
CA LYS A 127 -23.97 15.05 -16.94
C LYS A 127 -23.49 14.75 -15.52
N SER A 128 -23.89 13.61 -15.01
CA SER A 128 -23.57 13.13 -13.67
C SER A 128 -23.08 11.69 -13.73
N GLY A 129 -22.55 11.23 -12.61
CA GLY A 129 -21.90 9.94 -12.55
C GLY A 129 -20.44 10.04 -12.94
N TYR A 130 -19.86 8.91 -13.28
CA TYR A 130 -18.48 8.83 -13.68
C TYR A 130 -18.29 9.21 -15.13
N PHE A 131 -17.24 9.98 -15.42
CA PHE A 131 -16.93 10.38 -16.77
C PHE A 131 -15.96 9.38 -17.40
N THR A 132 -16.38 8.77 -18.48
CA THR A 132 -15.55 7.84 -19.23
C THR A 132 -14.87 8.57 -20.39
N GLY A 133 -13.57 8.65 -20.38
CA GLY A 133 -12.79 9.08 -21.53
C GLY A 133 -12.99 8.08 -22.66
N SER A 134 -13.04 8.56 -23.90
CA SER A 134 -13.24 7.70 -25.05
C SER A 134 -12.14 6.66 -25.19
N THR A 135 -12.54 5.42 -25.27
CA THR A 135 -11.68 4.27 -25.56
C THR A 135 -11.29 4.18 -27.03
N ASP A 136 -12.03 4.90 -27.88
CA ASP A 136 -11.82 4.95 -29.33
C ASP A 136 -10.78 5.98 -29.78
N LEU A 137 -9.97 6.46 -28.86
CA LEU A 137 -8.84 7.30 -29.20
C LEU A 137 -7.88 6.49 -30.04
N LYS A 138 -8.11 6.52 -31.35
CA LYS A 138 -7.17 6.02 -32.36
C LYS A 138 -5.79 6.66 -32.22
N GLU A 139 -5.73 7.83 -31.62
CA GLU A 139 -4.53 8.46 -31.12
C GLU A 139 -4.76 8.71 -29.63
N PRO A 140 -4.02 8.05 -28.74
CA PRO A 140 -4.11 8.37 -27.34
C PRO A 140 -3.90 9.86 -27.18
N VAL A 141 -4.81 10.54 -26.49
CA VAL A 141 -4.56 11.90 -26.04
C VAL A 141 -3.33 11.80 -25.18
N ARG A 142 -2.25 12.31 -25.70
CA ARG A 142 -0.94 12.13 -25.08
C ARG A 142 -0.66 13.21 -24.04
N TYR A 143 -1.55 13.35 -23.10
CA TYR A 143 -1.23 13.92 -21.80
C TYR A 143 -0.55 12.91 -20.92
N ILE A 144 0.26 12.10 -21.50
CA ILE A 144 0.77 10.87 -20.99
C ILE A 144 1.27 10.97 -19.61
N LEU A 145 1.90 12.03 -19.36
CA LEU A 145 2.49 12.18 -18.08
C LEU A 145 1.75 13.07 -17.19
N SER A 146 0.82 13.67 -17.78
CA SER A 146 0.13 14.66 -17.03
C SER A 146 -0.85 14.11 -16.08
N TYR A 147 -1.30 12.87 -16.27
CA TYR A 147 -1.98 12.38 -15.10
C TYR A 147 -1.06 11.89 -14.10
N ALA A 148 0.03 11.55 -14.52
CA ALA A 148 1.02 11.49 -13.56
C ALA A 148 1.35 12.88 -13.05
N LEU A 149 0.37 13.67 -12.73
CA LEU A 149 0.49 14.94 -12.31
C LEU A 149 1.37 15.13 -11.22
N PRO A 150 1.15 14.32 -10.31
CA PRO A 150 2.15 14.18 -9.36
C PRO A 150 3.28 13.33 -9.88
N HIS A 151 3.11 12.62 -10.95
CA HIS A 151 4.22 12.02 -11.66
C HIS A 151 5.11 13.02 -12.32
N ARG A 152 5.19 14.10 -11.78
CA ARG A 152 6.15 15.05 -12.18
C ARG A 152 7.58 14.58 -12.03
N GLY A 153 7.83 13.62 -11.17
CA GLY A 153 9.08 12.88 -11.06
C GLY A 153 9.41 11.99 -12.23
N PHE A 154 8.66 12.11 -13.24
CA PHE A 154 8.72 11.24 -14.36
C PHE A 154 9.98 11.42 -15.16
N SER A 155 10.64 10.31 -15.42
CA SER A 155 11.79 10.28 -16.29
C SER A 155 11.35 10.23 -17.74
N THR A 156 11.90 11.10 -18.57
CA THR A 156 11.68 11.06 -20.02
C THR A 156 12.49 9.96 -20.69
N SER A 157 13.32 9.23 -19.93
CA SER A 157 14.13 8.16 -20.47
C SER A 157 13.30 6.89 -20.66
N GLY A 158 13.03 6.55 -21.87
CA GLY A 158 12.33 5.31 -22.22
C GLY A 158 10.85 5.46 -22.47
N ASP A 159 10.24 6.50 -21.96
CA ASP A 159 8.91 6.90 -22.34
C ASP A 159 8.97 8.14 -23.20
N ARG A 160 8.00 8.31 -24.07
CA ARG A 160 7.92 9.43 -24.94
C ARG A 160 6.76 10.28 -24.63
N PRO A 161 6.84 11.02 -23.55
CA PRO A 161 5.76 11.88 -23.23
C PRO A 161 5.63 13.07 -24.18
N LEU A 162 6.66 13.32 -24.91
CA LEU A 162 6.88 14.61 -25.50
C LEU A 162 7.14 14.52 -26.99
N GLN A 163 6.63 13.50 -27.66
CA GLN A 163 6.75 13.40 -29.11
C GLN A 163 5.52 12.84 -29.77
N GLY A 164 4.98 13.62 -30.60
CA GLY A 164 4.13 13.20 -31.69
C GLY A 164 4.30 14.17 -32.84
N PRO A 165 4.24 13.70 -34.05
CA PRO A 165 4.27 14.59 -35.21
C PRO A 165 3.12 15.59 -35.21
N ASN A 166 2.09 15.36 -34.44
CA ASN A 166 0.86 16.13 -34.46
C ASN A 166 0.43 16.50 -33.04
N LEU A 167 1.03 17.57 -32.48
CA LEU A 167 0.44 18.31 -31.34
C LEU A 167 0.36 17.59 -30.01
N SER A 168 1.04 16.45 -29.80
CA SER A 168 1.12 15.87 -28.46
C SER A 168 2.11 16.67 -27.60
N TYR A 169 1.70 16.94 -26.38
CA TYR A 169 2.51 17.65 -25.40
C TYR A 169 2.20 17.09 -24.02
N TRP A 170 3.19 17.18 -23.14
CA TRP A 170 2.96 16.96 -21.73
C TRP A 170 2.27 18.19 -21.13
N LYS A 171 1.32 18.00 -20.24
CA LYS A 171 0.68 19.08 -19.51
C LYS A 171 0.63 18.79 -18.02
N SER A 172 0.98 19.77 -17.21
CA SER A 172 0.95 19.68 -15.75
C SER A 172 -0.46 19.65 -15.19
N ASN A 173 -0.60 19.28 -13.92
CA ASN A 173 -1.88 19.28 -13.23
C ASN A 173 -2.46 20.69 -13.09
N PRO A 174 -3.62 20.99 -13.69
CA PRO A 174 -4.25 22.29 -13.54
C PRO A 174 -4.69 22.58 -12.10
N TYR A 175 -5.05 21.57 -11.34
CA TYR A 175 -5.53 21.71 -9.95
C TYR A 175 -4.43 22.08 -8.96
N LEU A 176 -3.16 22.12 -9.38
CA LEU A 176 -2.02 22.59 -8.60
C LEU A 176 -1.59 24.02 -8.98
N THR A 177 -2.44 24.74 -9.68
CA THR A 177 -2.19 26.13 -10.04
C THR A 177 -2.94 27.08 -9.12
N SER A 178 -2.49 28.31 -9.06
CA SER A 178 -3.11 29.39 -8.28
C SER A 178 -4.59 29.59 -8.55
N LYS A 179 -5.04 29.22 -9.77
CA LYS A 179 -6.45 29.25 -10.15
C LYS A 179 -7.34 28.34 -9.31
N PHE A 180 -6.82 27.20 -8.91
CA PHE A 180 -7.57 26.16 -8.19
C PHE A 180 -7.16 26.04 -6.72
N THR A 181 -5.88 26.22 -6.40
CA THR A 181 -5.40 26.18 -5.02
C THR A 181 -5.68 27.47 -4.26
N GLY A 182 -5.70 28.60 -4.95
CA GLY A 182 -5.71 29.94 -4.36
C GLY A 182 -4.35 30.38 -3.84
N GLU A 183 -3.30 29.57 -4.01
CA GLU A 183 -1.93 29.84 -3.62
C GLU A 183 -1.08 30.19 -4.84
N GLY A 184 0.06 30.85 -4.63
CA GLY A 184 0.96 31.18 -5.75
C GLY A 184 1.54 29.91 -6.40
N ASP A 185 1.71 29.92 -7.73
CA ASP A 185 2.22 28.76 -8.49
C ASP A 185 3.61 28.33 -8.01
N GLU A 186 4.38 29.23 -7.40
CA GLU A 186 5.71 28.94 -6.82
C GLU A 186 5.66 28.04 -5.57
N LEU A 187 4.50 27.93 -4.93
CA LEU A 187 4.28 27.01 -3.79
C LEU A 187 3.99 25.58 -4.26
N HIS A 188 3.51 25.44 -5.49
CA HIS A 188 3.25 24.16 -6.15
C HIS A 188 4.02 24.06 -7.47
N PRO A 189 5.35 24.21 -7.46
CA PRO A 189 6.12 24.21 -8.69
C PRO A 189 6.02 22.84 -9.37
N GLN A 190 5.65 22.88 -10.65
CA GLN A 190 5.57 21.67 -11.44
C GLN A 190 6.93 21.35 -12.04
N TRP A 191 7.20 20.08 -12.28
CA TRP A 191 8.53 19.67 -12.73
C TRP A 191 8.51 18.45 -13.65
N VAL A 192 9.55 18.36 -14.46
CA VAL A 192 9.87 17.17 -15.28
C VAL A 192 11.32 16.81 -15.04
N VAL A 193 11.60 15.55 -14.82
CA VAL A 193 12.97 15.03 -14.68
C VAL A 193 13.34 14.20 -15.89
N VAL A 194 14.53 14.45 -16.43
CA VAL A 194 15.16 13.63 -17.45
C VAL A 194 16.24 12.79 -16.79
N ASP A 195 16.12 11.46 -16.82
CA ASP A 195 17.15 10.53 -16.38
C ASP A 195 18.04 10.12 -17.57
N LEU A 196 19.28 10.50 -17.53
CA LEU A 196 20.27 10.17 -18.55
C LEU A 196 20.89 8.77 -18.37
N LYS A 197 20.36 7.99 -17.41
CA LYS A 197 20.78 6.62 -17.02
C LYS A 197 22.19 6.52 -16.44
N ALA A 198 23.01 7.50 -16.65
CA ALA A 198 24.33 7.61 -16.06
C ALA A 198 24.76 9.09 -16.06
N GLU A 199 25.79 9.41 -15.30
CA GLU A 199 26.40 10.73 -15.37
C GLU A 199 26.91 11.05 -16.77
N LYS A 200 26.49 12.20 -17.30
CA LYS A 200 26.85 12.71 -18.61
C LYS A 200 27.26 14.18 -18.49
N PRO A 201 28.15 14.66 -19.38
CA PRO A 201 28.54 16.05 -19.44
C PRO A 201 27.42 16.90 -20.06
N VAL A 202 26.70 17.68 -19.27
CA VAL A 202 25.59 18.53 -19.68
C VAL A 202 25.96 20.01 -19.52
N ASN A 203 25.79 20.80 -20.59
CA ASN A 203 25.86 22.26 -20.53
C ASN A 203 24.81 22.96 -21.39
N ALA A 204 23.88 22.21 -21.97
CA ALA A 204 22.83 22.79 -22.81
C ALA A 204 21.53 21.96 -22.73
N ILE A 205 20.39 22.64 -22.94
CA ILE A 205 19.08 22.04 -23.08
C ILE A 205 18.27 22.77 -24.14
N ARG A 206 17.43 22.04 -24.87
CA ARG A 206 16.41 22.58 -25.74
C ARG A 206 15.03 22.16 -25.26
N ILE A 207 14.12 23.10 -25.13
CA ILE A 207 12.76 22.86 -24.68
C ILE A 207 11.81 23.46 -25.71
N ALA A 208 10.98 22.62 -26.29
CA ALA A 208 9.86 23.08 -27.11
C ALA A 208 8.62 23.18 -26.22
N TRP A 209 8.24 24.39 -25.90
CA TRP A 209 7.05 24.68 -25.13
C TRP A 209 5.78 24.58 -25.99
N ALA A 210 4.71 24.03 -25.41
CA ALA A 210 3.35 24.20 -25.89
C ALA A 210 2.65 25.32 -25.09
N SER A 211 1.33 25.42 -25.16
CA SER A 211 0.55 26.37 -24.38
C SER A 211 -0.30 25.63 -23.35
N PRO A 212 -0.38 26.13 -22.13
CA PRO A 212 0.40 27.24 -21.56
C PRO A 212 1.87 26.84 -21.31
N TYR A 213 2.76 27.81 -21.36
CA TYR A 213 4.20 27.60 -21.14
C TYR A 213 4.70 28.26 -19.86
N ALA A 214 5.87 27.85 -19.38
CA ALA A 214 6.49 28.49 -18.22
C ALA A 214 7.15 29.82 -18.62
N THR A 215 6.78 30.89 -17.94
CA THR A 215 7.43 32.21 -18.05
C THR A 215 8.61 32.34 -17.09
N ALA A 216 8.55 31.64 -15.94
CA ALA A 216 9.67 31.50 -15.02
C ALA A 216 9.89 30.01 -14.71
N TYR A 217 11.13 29.56 -14.87
CA TYR A 217 11.54 28.19 -14.58
C TYR A 217 13.02 28.07 -14.30
N GLN A 218 13.43 26.95 -13.68
CA GLN A 218 14.82 26.61 -13.43
C GLN A 218 15.14 25.28 -14.13
N VAL A 219 16.32 25.21 -14.73
CA VAL A 219 16.92 23.96 -15.16
C VAL A 219 17.97 23.57 -14.11
N GLU A 220 17.81 22.39 -13.54
CA GLU A 220 18.58 21.92 -12.40
C GLU A 220 19.20 20.56 -12.69
N TYR A 221 20.23 20.21 -11.94
CA TYR A 221 20.82 18.87 -11.91
C TYR A 221 20.82 18.32 -10.49
N TRP A 222 20.73 17.02 -10.37
CA TRP A 222 20.86 16.37 -9.07
C TRP A 222 22.32 16.22 -8.67
N ALA A 223 22.70 16.81 -7.55
CA ALA A 223 24.01 16.66 -6.96
C ALA A 223 23.96 15.60 -5.85
N GLY A 224 24.16 14.36 -6.24
CA GLY A 224 24.05 13.20 -5.36
C GLY A 224 23.71 11.93 -6.14
N THR A 225 23.19 10.94 -5.40
CA THR A 225 22.73 9.66 -5.94
C THR A 225 21.25 9.47 -5.68
N ARG A 226 20.58 8.54 -6.42
CA ARG A 226 19.22 8.09 -6.11
C ARG A 226 18.18 9.23 -6.08
N ALA A 227 18.20 10.12 -7.09
CA ALA A 227 17.30 11.27 -7.12
C ALA A 227 15.81 10.92 -7.04
N LEU A 228 15.40 9.79 -7.64
CA LEU A 228 14.02 9.34 -7.78
C LEU A 228 13.68 8.11 -6.91
N ASP A 229 14.59 7.72 -6.04
CA ASP A 229 14.36 6.61 -5.11
C ASP A 229 13.80 7.17 -3.79
N PHE A 230 12.50 7.28 -3.72
CA PHE A 230 11.84 7.78 -2.52
C PHE A 230 11.74 6.71 -1.43
N ASP A 231 11.57 5.44 -1.78
CA ASP A 231 11.53 4.32 -0.82
C ASP A 231 12.85 4.20 -0.04
N GLY A 232 13.97 4.26 -0.78
CA GLY A 232 15.29 4.24 -0.15
C GLY A 232 15.79 5.61 0.31
N GLY A 233 15.04 6.65 0.03
CA GLY A 233 15.36 8.04 0.27
C GLY A 233 16.35 8.63 -0.74
N PRO A 234 16.01 9.75 -1.40
CA PRO A 234 16.91 10.44 -2.31
C PRO A 234 18.13 10.96 -1.56
N GLN A 235 19.33 10.80 -2.16
CA GLN A 235 20.59 11.18 -1.53
C GLN A 235 21.25 12.30 -2.33
N GLY A 236 21.00 13.53 -1.96
CA GLY A 236 21.53 14.72 -2.63
C GLY A 236 20.59 15.89 -2.58
N VAL A 237 20.84 16.84 -3.47
CA VAL A 237 20.01 18.06 -3.60
C VAL A 237 19.97 18.49 -5.06
N TRP A 238 18.87 19.10 -5.46
CA TRP A 238 18.78 19.81 -6.72
C TRP A 238 19.61 21.07 -6.70
N LYS A 239 20.38 21.30 -7.75
CA LYS A 239 21.17 22.52 -7.96
C LYS A 239 20.85 23.13 -9.32
N THR A 240 20.52 24.39 -9.33
CA THR A 240 20.32 25.13 -10.58
C THR A 240 21.65 25.21 -11.33
N PHE A 241 21.61 24.93 -12.63
CA PHE A 241 22.78 25.18 -13.48
C PHE A 241 23.16 26.66 -13.45
N PRO A 242 24.45 27.02 -13.65
CA PRO A 242 24.92 28.42 -13.55
C PRO A 242 24.08 29.43 -14.36
N SER A 243 23.59 29.04 -15.53
CA SER A 243 22.68 29.83 -16.37
C SER A 243 21.32 29.15 -16.55
N GLY A 244 20.90 28.34 -15.57
CA GLY A 244 19.65 27.56 -15.65
C GLY A 244 18.41 28.31 -15.18
N ALA A 245 18.53 29.48 -14.53
CA ALA A 245 17.40 30.26 -14.10
C ALA A 245 16.89 31.16 -15.21
N VAL A 246 15.62 30.99 -15.59
CA VAL A 246 14.98 31.73 -16.70
C VAL A 246 13.78 32.51 -16.15
N LYS A 247 13.64 33.76 -16.57
CA LYS A 247 12.51 34.64 -16.25
C LYS A 247 12.03 35.32 -17.52
N ASN A 248 10.74 35.66 -17.56
CA ASN A 248 10.10 36.32 -18.68
C ASN A 248 10.29 35.56 -20.02
N ALA A 249 10.24 34.24 -19.95
CA ALA A 249 10.38 33.41 -21.16
C ALA A 249 9.21 33.62 -22.12
N PRO A 250 9.47 33.73 -23.43
CA PRO A 250 8.41 34.00 -24.41
C PRO A 250 7.66 32.77 -24.89
N GLY A 251 7.99 31.56 -24.40
CA GLY A 251 7.47 30.30 -24.93
C GLY A 251 8.16 29.87 -26.25
N GLY A 252 7.55 28.93 -26.96
CA GLY A 252 8.13 28.38 -28.19
C GLY A 252 9.39 27.56 -27.94
N MET A 253 10.39 27.68 -28.86
CA MET A 253 11.64 26.93 -28.72
C MET A 253 12.66 27.69 -27.86
N ALA A 254 12.92 27.17 -26.68
CA ALA A 254 13.99 27.65 -25.81
C ALA A 254 15.27 26.86 -26.07
N ASN A 255 16.36 27.56 -26.43
CA ASN A 255 17.70 26.99 -26.59
C ASN A 255 18.61 27.59 -25.54
N LEU A 256 18.90 26.85 -24.47
CA LEU A 256 19.65 27.35 -23.34
C LEU A 256 21.05 26.77 -23.27
N ARG A 257 22.04 27.63 -23.10
CA ARG A 257 23.35 27.24 -22.60
C ARG A 257 23.31 27.33 -21.09
N LEU A 258 23.44 26.20 -20.42
CA LEU A 258 23.25 26.06 -18.97
C LEU A 258 24.52 26.38 -18.16
N ALA A 259 25.68 26.17 -18.80
CA ALA A 259 26.99 26.43 -18.19
C ALA A 259 28.06 26.63 -19.27
N ASP A 260 29.14 27.33 -18.93
CA ASP A 260 30.29 27.49 -19.83
C ASP A 260 31.05 26.17 -20.01
N SER A 261 31.25 25.44 -18.93
CA SER A 261 31.79 24.08 -18.91
C SER A 261 30.72 23.06 -18.59
N PRO A 262 30.75 21.87 -19.22
CA PRO A 262 29.80 20.84 -18.89
C PRO A 262 29.81 20.42 -17.42
N VAL A 263 28.62 20.26 -16.83
CA VAL A 263 28.41 19.70 -15.50
C VAL A 263 28.10 18.21 -15.64
N SER A 264 28.75 17.36 -14.85
CA SER A 264 28.41 15.93 -14.80
C SER A 264 27.06 15.76 -14.12
N ALA A 265 26.08 15.22 -14.82
CA ALA A 265 24.73 15.00 -14.32
C ALA A 265 24.11 13.73 -14.87
N GLN A 266 23.45 12.97 -14.02
CA GLN A 266 22.54 11.90 -14.45
C GLN A 266 21.10 12.40 -14.56
N TYR A 267 20.66 13.19 -13.62
CA TYR A 267 19.29 13.70 -13.58
C TYR A 267 19.27 15.21 -13.85
N VAL A 268 18.42 15.60 -14.79
CA VAL A 268 18.16 17.02 -15.13
C VAL A 268 16.68 17.31 -14.91
N ARG A 269 16.37 18.32 -14.09
CA ARG A 269 15.01 18.74 -13.80
C ARG A 269 14.73 20.10 -14.44
N ILE A 270 13.51 20.23 -14.99
CA ILE A 270 12.90 21.51 -15.33
C ILE A 270 11.88 21.78 -14.25
N LEU A 271 12.12 22.80 -13.42
CA LEU A 271 11.22 23.24 -12.36
C LEU A 271 10.50 24.50 -12.82
N MET A 272 9.18 24.42 -12.99
CA MET A 272 8.34 25.49 -13.54
C MET A 272 7.56 26.18 -12.42
N MET A 273 7.63 27.51 -12.36
CA MET A 273 7.14 28.32 -11.23
C MET A 273 6.09 29.36 -11.61
N GLU A 274 6.12 29.88 -12.85
CA GLU A 274 5.14 30.85 -13.30
C GLU A 274 4.63 30.48 -14.70
N SER A 275 3.31 30.46 -14.86
CA SER A 275 2.64 30.12 -16.12
C SER A 275 2.39 31.35 -16.99
N SER A 276 2.39 31.14 -18.30
CA SER A 276 1.94 32.15 -19.27
C SER A 276 0.44 32.42 -19.22
N ASN A 277 -0.32 31.48 -18.66
CA ASN A 277 -1.79 31.46 -18.69
C ASN A 277 -2.39 31.59 -20.12
N THR A 278 -1.63 31.21 -21.14
CA THR A 278 -2.14 31.10 -22.51
C THR A 278 -2.90 29.79 -22.66
N CYS A 279 -4.03 29.85 -23.36
CA CYS A 279 -4.81 28.63 -23.56
C CYS A 279 -4.18 27.72 -24.61
N ASP A 280 -4.39 26.43 -24.44
CA ASP A 280 -4.10 25.43 -25.47
C ASP A 280 -5.15 25.50 -26.60
N LEU A 281 -5.04 24.56 -27.56
CA LEU A 281 -5.92 24.56 -28.73
C LEU A 281 -7.41 24.26 -28.45
N HIS A 282 -7.77 23.83 -27.23
CA HIS A 282 -9.15 23.59 -26.82
C HIS A 282 -9.86 24.86 -26.35
N GLY A 283 -9.11 25.97 -26.23
CA GLY A 283 -9.69 27.29 -25.96
C GLY A 283 -9.99 27.60 -24.50
N ALA A 284 -10.63 28.74 -24.26
CA ALA A 284 -10.80 29.32 -22.94
C ALA A 284 -12.10 28.93 -22.23
N ASP A 285 -12.95 28.12 -22.84
CA ASP A 285 -14.25 27.72 -22.26
C ASP A 285 -14.05 26.86 -21.01
N ASP A 286 -12.96 26.14 -20.95
CA ASP A 286 -12.51 25.43 -19.76
C ASP A 286 -11.21 26.04 -19.21
N ALA A 287 -11.28 26.55 -17.98
CA ALA A 287 -10.13 27.20 -17.34
C ALA A 287 -8.89 26.28 -17.27
N ARG A 288 -9.07 24.95 -17.22
CA ARG A 288 -7.98 23.97 -17.18
C ARG A 288 -7.10 24.00 -18.42
N ASN A 289 -7.63 24.45 -19.53
CA ASN A 289 -6.88 24.58 -20.79
C ASN A 289 -5.88 25.74 -20.77
N CYS A 290 -6.08 26.72 -19.87
CA CYS A 290 -5.32 27.97 -19.84
C CYS A 290 -4.36 28.09 -18.65
N VAL A 291 -4.21 27.08 -17.83
CA VAL A 291 -3.36 27.11 -16.63
C VAL A 291 -2.34 25.96 -16.62
N GLY A 292 -1.34 26.09 -15.79
CA GLY A 292 -0.25 25.12 -15.69
C GLY A 292 0.80 25.28 -16.79
N TYR A 293 1.39 24.18 -17.21
CA TYR A 293 2.52 24.15 -18.13
C TYR A 293 2.38 23.04 -19.14
N ALA A 294 2.83 23.29 -20.37
CA ALA A 294 2.81 22.30 -21.44
C ALA A 294 4.14 22.27 -22.20
N ILE A 295 4.68 21.09 -22.42
CA ILE A 295 5.98 20.87 -23.07
C ILE A 295 5.81 19.86 -24.20
N GLN A 296 6.25 20.22 -25.42
CA GLN A 296 6.25 19.34 -26.58
C GLN A 296 7.48 18.44 -26.64
N GLU A 297 8.65 18.99 -26.29
CA GLU A 297 9.91 18.27 -26.43
C GLU A 297 10.97 18.80 -25.46
N ILE A 298 11.78 17.90 -24.94
CA ILE A 298 12.98 18.22 -24.17
C ILE A 298 14.14 17.48 -24.79
N ARG A 299 15.25 18.19 -25.05
CA ARG A 299 16.53 17.62 -25.49
C ARG A 299 17.62 18.10 -24.58
N VAL A 300 18.26 17.17 -23.88
CA VAL A 300 19.41 17.45 -23.03
C VAL A 300 20.69 17.14 -23.79
N GLY A 301 21.67 18.02 -23.71
CA GLY A 301 22.88 17.87 -24.49
C GLY A 301 24.05 18.72 -24.03
N SER A 302 25.01 18.78 -24.89
CA SER A 302 26.17 19.65 -24.76
C SER A 302 26.38 20.49 -26.01
N VAL A 303 26.91 21.70 -25.80
CA VAL A 303 27.32 22.60 -26.87
C VAL A 303 28.81 22.73 -26.78
N ASP A 304 29.49 22.50 -27.91
CA ASP A 304 30.93 22.63 -28.04
C ASP A 304 31.37 24.07 -28.29
N SER A 305 32.68 24.29 -28.52
CA SER A 305 33.24 25.61 -28.81
C SER A 305 32.78 26.21 -30.14
N SER A 306 32.29 25.38 -31.06
CA SER A 306 31.70 25.85 -32.34
C SER A 306 30.23 26.25 -32.22
N GLY A 307 29.59 26.00 -31.08
CA GLY A 307 28.18 26.22 -30.87
C GLY A 307 27.28 25.08 -31.34
N ALA A 308 27.84 23.96 -31.79
CA ALA A 308 27.10 22.81 -32.21
C ALA A 308 26.51 22.05 -31.01
N PHE A 309 25.19 21.83 -31.06
CA PHE A 309 24.46 21.07 -30.02
C PHE A 309 24.55 19.58 -30.31
N ALA A 310 25.13 18.84 -29.40
CA ALA A 310 25.13 17.39 -29.40
C ALA A 310 24.15 16.88 -28.36
N GLU A 311 23.07 16.23 -28.79
CA GLU A 311 22.09 15.61 -27.94
C GLU A 311 22.69 14.38 -27.25
N ILE A 312 22.58 14.32 -25.92
CA ILE A 312 23.09 13.21 -25.10
C ILE A 312 22.07 12.09 -25.01
N GLN A 313 20.83 12.46 -24.84
CA GLN A 313 19.73 11.51 -24.80
C GLN A 313 18.89 11.69 -26.07
N LYS A 314 18.87 10.65 -26.87
CA LYS A 314 17.96 10.59 -28.00
C LYS A 314 16.61 10.12 -27.49
N ASN A 315 15.59 10.90 -27.76
CA ASN A 315 14.23 10.40 -27.62
C ASN A 315 14.09 9.20 -28.54
N PHE A 316 13.82 8.04 -27.96
CA PHE A 316 13.66 6.83 -28.76
C PHE A 316 12.37 6.95 -29.57
N GLY A 317 12.53 7.33 -30.89
CA GLY A 317 11.48 7.35 -31.83
C GLY A 317 10.68 6.07 -31.81
N ASP A 318 9.46 5.90 -31.92
CA ASP A 318 8.61 4.75 -32.29
C ASP A 318 8.15 3.77 -31.21
N ARG A 319 8.26 4.05 -29.94
CA ARG A 319 7.37 3.38 -29.03
C ARG A 319 6.07 4.20 -28.92
N PRO A 320 4.98 3.74 -29.51
CA PRO A 320 3.71 4.27 -29.11
C PRO A 320 3.59 3.98 -27.62
N THR A 321 3.68 4.98 -26.80
CA THR A 321 3.15 4.91 -25.46
C THR A 321 1.65 4.78 -25.64
N THR A 322 1.20 3.60 -25.87
CA THR A 322 -0.17 3.25 -25.69
C THR A 322 -0.43 3.30 -24.19
N PHE A 323 -0.53 4.49 -23.67
CA PHE A 323 -1.45 4.66 -22.59
C PHE A 323 -2.83 4.49 -23.21
N THR A 324 -3.26 3.29 -23.18
CA THR A 324 -4.67 3.09 -23.06
C THR A 324 -5.04 3.77 -21.75
N THR A 325 -5.50 4.98 -21.83
CA THR A 325 -6.47 5.48 -20.89
C THR A 325 -7.68 4.59 -21.08
N SER A 326 -7.57 3.37 -20.64
CA SER A 326 -8.72 2.55 -20.44
C SER A 326 -9.39 3.16 -19.22
N SER A 327 -10.25 4.09 -19.50
CA SER A 327 -11.24 4.51 -18.57
C SER A 327 -12.14 3.33 -18.33
N ILE A 328 -11.70 2.44 -17.49
CA ILE A 328 -12.60 1.46 -16.93
C ILE A 328 -13.39 2.25 -15.91
N ASP A 329 -14.55 2.68 -16.31
CA ASP A 329 -15.50 3.29 -15.41
C ASP A 329 -15.87 2.24 -14.34
N PRO A 330 -15.46 2.42 -13.09
CA PRO A 330 -15.73 1.44 -12.05
C PRO A 330 -17.21 1.30 -11.71
N TRP A 331 -18.09 2.09 -12.31
CA TRP A 331 -19.54 2.01 -12.12
C TRP A 331 -20.20 1.16 -13.16
N HIS A 332 -19.56 0.94 -14.30
CA HIS A 332 -20.12 0.09 -15.33
C HIS A 332 -20.09 -1.38 -14.92
N SER A 333 -20.99 -2.14 -15.51
CA SER A 333 -20.98 -3.59 -15.38
C SER A 333 -19.81 -4.21 -16.15
N ALA A 334 -19.55 -5.49 -15.91
CA ALA A 334 -18.53 -6.24 -16.64
C ALA A 334 -18.68 -6.15 -18.17
N THR A 335 -19.90 -5.97 -18.66
CA THR A 335 -20.20 -5.87 -20.10
C THR A 335 -19.77 -4.56 -20.72
N ASP A 336 -19.56 -3.52 -19.92
CA ASP A 336 -19.19 -2.20 -20.40
C ASP A 336 -17.66 -1.99 -20.39
N VAL A 337 -16.92 -3.03 -20.07
CA VAL A 337 -15.49 -2.95 -19.91
C VAL A 337 -14.78 -2.80 -21.24
N ASN A 338 -13.82 -1.90 -21.28
CA ASN A 338 -12.94 -1.73 -22.41
C ASN A 338 -12.07 -2.95 -22.67
N ALA A 339 -12.15 -3.50 -23.86
CA ALA A 339 -11.45 -4.69 -24.30
C ALA A 339 -9.92 -4.53 -24.45
N THR A 340 -9.34 -3.36 -24.20
CA THR A 340 -7.93 -3.09 -24.48
C THR A 340 -6.99 -3.23 -23.27
N GLY A 341 -7.52 -3.31 -22.05
CA GLY A 341 -6.72 -3.51 -20.83
C GLY A 341 -6.48 -4.98 -20.51
N SER A 342 -5.34 -5.30 -19.88
CA SER A 342 -5.09 -6.63 -19.34
C SER A 342 -5.80 -6.89 -18.02
N TYR A 343 -6.31 -5.85 -17.37
CA TYR A 343 -7.02 -5.92 -16.09
C TYR A 343 -8.29 -5.07 -16.12
N GLN A 344 -9.24 -5.43 -15.28
CA GLN A 344 -10.56 -4.82 -15.23
C GLN A 344 -11.05 -4.65 -13.80
N HIS A 345 -11.77 -3.56 -13.55
CA HIS A 345 -12.63 -3.43 -12.38
C HIS A 345 -14.02 -3.98 -12.66
N SER A 346 -14.65 -4.54 -11.63
CA SER A 346 -16.00 -5.12 -11.75
C SER A 346 -17.12 -4.08 -11.92
N GLY A 347 -16.83 -2.82 -11.63
CA GLY A 347 -17.81 -1.77 -11.49
C GLY A 347 -18.54 -1.79 -10.14
N PHE A 348 -18.97 -0.62 -9.67
CA PHE A 348 -19.61 -0.50 -8.35
C PHE A 348 -20.98 -1.17 -8.30
N ASP A 349 -21.76 -1.13 -9.37
CA ASP A 349 -23.08 -1.78 -9.37
C ASP A 349 -22.95 -3.29 -9.12
N LEU A 350 -22.02 -3.97 -9.77
CA LEU A 350 -21.78 -5.38 -9.54
C LEU A 350 -21.18 -5.63 -8.15
N PHE A 351 -20.22 -4.84 -7.72
CA PHE A 351 -19.63 -4.93 -6.40
C PHE A 351 -20.69 -4.88 -5.29
N PHE A 352 -21.58 -3.88 -5.30
CA PHE A 352 -22.60 -3.75 -4.27
C PHE A 352 -23.75 -4.72 -4.39
N SER A 353 -24.14 -5.14 -5.63
CA SER A 353 -25.30 -6.01 -5.84
C SER A 353 -24.98 -7.49 -5.75
N SER A 354 -23.72 -7.91 -5.88
CA SER A 354 -23.31 -9.31 -5.87
C SER A 354 -23.38 -9.99 -4.51
N GLY A 355 -23.39 -9.22 -3.44
CA GLY A 355 -23.30 -9.71 -2.06
C GLY A 355 -21.87 -9.79 -1.50
N ILE A 356 -20.84 -9.46 -2.28
CA ILE A 356 -19.44 -9.49 -1.81
C ILE A 356 -19.18 -8.54 -0.64
N THR A 357 -19.93 -7.45 -0.53
CA THR A 357 -19.84 -6.50 0.59
C THR A 357 -20.31 -7.06 1.92
N ASN A 358 -20.78 -8.31 1.95
CA ASN A 358 -21.29 -8.98 3.15
C ASN A 358 -22.45 -8.20 3.85
N ASN A 359 -23.16 -7.39 3.09
CA ASN A 359 -24.17 -6.44 3.55
C ASN A 359 -23.66 -5.41 4.58
N LEU A 360 -22.36 -5.17 4.63
CA LEU A 360 -21.75 -4.14 5.45
C LEU A 360 -21.43 -2.89 4.59
N PRO A 361 -21.29 -1.72 5.22
CA PRO A 361 -20.80 -0.54 4.51
C PRO A 361 -19.37 -0.77 4.02
N ALA A 362 -19.09 -0.38 2.79
CA ALA A 362 -17.79 -0.58 2.16
C ALA A 362 -16.93 0.69 2.18
N MET A 363 -15.61 0.51 2.14
CA MET A 363 -14.70 1.55 1.72
C MET A 363 -14.67 1.58 0.20
N VAL A 364 -14.78 2.77 -0.38
CA VAL A 364 -14.72 2.99 -1.83
C VAL A 364 -13.62 3.98 -2.16
N PRO A 365 -12.88 3.79 -3.25
CA PRO A 365 -11.85 4.72 -3.67
C PRO A 365 -12.44 5.82 -4.54
N VAL A 366 -11.72 6.94 -4.61
CA VAL A 366 -11.85 7.92 -5.69
C VAL A 366 -10.49 8.17 -6.32
N THR A 367 -10.45 8.35 -7.62
CA THR A 367 -9.22 8.76 -8.30
C THR A 367 -8.88 10.19 -7.91
N MET A 368 -7.64 10.43 -7.55
CA MET A 368 -7.20 11.75 -7.20
C MET A 368 -6.07 12.25 -8.10
N LEU A 369 -5.05 11.44 -8.29
CA LEU A 369 -3.91 11.81 -9.10
C LEU A 369 -4.25 11.91 -10.60
N TYR A 370 -5.29 11.22 -11.03
CA TYR A 370 -5.68 11.03 -12.42
C TYR A 370 -7.13 11.41 -12.70
N GLY A 371 -7.81 11.94 -11.71
CA GLY A 371 -9.21 12.36 -11.82
C GLY A 371 -9.40 13.86 -11.65
N THR A 372 -10.63 14.23 -11.39
CA THR A 372 -11.01 15.61 -11.04
C THR A 372 -11.87 15.63 -9.78
N PRO A 373 -11.93 16.75 -9.04
CA PRO A 373 -12.81 16.86 -7.88
C PRO A 373 -14.29 16.67 -8.26
N ASP A 374 -14.68 17.14 -9.47
CA ASP A 374 -16.05 17.03 -9.96
C ASP A 374 -16.42 15.57 -10.25
N ASP A 375 -15.48 14.78 -10.78
CA ASP A 375 -15.71 13.34 -11.01
C ASP A 375 -15.82 12.58 -9.70
N ALA A 376 -14.98 12.90 -8.73
CA ALA A 376 -15.06 12.28 -7.40
C ALA A 376 -16.42 12.57 -6.75
N ALA A 377 -16.89 13.82 -6.81
CA ALA A 377 -18.21 14.21 -6.33
C ALA A 377 -19.34 13.51 -7.09
N ALA A 378 -19.22 13.40 -8.41
CA ALA A 378 -20.20 12.73 -9.26
C ALA A 378 -20.27 11.21 -8.95
N GLN A 379 -19.12 10.57 -8.73
CA GLN A 379 -19.05 9.16 -8.30
C GLN A 379 -19.81 8.96 -7.00
N ILE A 380 -19.53 9.77 -5.99
CA ILE A 380 -20.20 9.66 -4.68
C ILE A 380 -21.71 9.90 -4.82
N ALA A 381 -22.12 10.93 -5.53
CA ALA A 381 -23.54 11.21 -5.78
C ALA A 381 -24.27 10.04 -6.49
N TYR A 382 -23.57 9.38 -7.42
CA TYR A 382 -24.09 8.17 -8.06
C TYR A 382 -24.30 7.04 -7.08
N LEU A 383 -23.29 6.73 -6.26
CA LEU A 383 -23.35 5.63 -5.28
C LEU A 383 -24.46 5.86 -4.25
N GLU A 384 -24.61 7.08 -3.75
CA GLU A 384 -25.67 7.45 -2.83
C GLU A 384 -27.07 7.35 -3.45
N LYS A 385 -27.22 7.84 -4.70
CA LYS A 385 -28.47 7.72 -5.44
C LYS A 385 -28.89 6.27 -5.65
N ARG A 386 -27.94 5.35 -5.74
CA ARG A 386 -28.15 3.89 -5.80
C ARG A 386 -28.48 3.28 -4.44
N GLY A 387 -28.29 4.02 -3.35
CA GLY A 387 -28.49 3.54 -1.99
C GLY A 387 -27.38 2.61 -1.49
N TYR A 388 -26.19 2.67 -2.08
CA TYR A 388 -25.04 1.89 -1.66
C TYR A 388 -24.47 2.45 -0.36
N ARG A 389 -24.13 1.54 0.56
CA ARG A 389 -23.65 1.93 1.89
C ARG A 389 -22.14 2.14 1.87
N ILE A 390 -21.72 3.38 2.05
CA ILE A 390 -20.32 3.78 2.11
C ILE A 390 -19.91 4.00 3.57
N ALA A 391 -18.82 3.37 4.01
CA ALA A 391 -18.22 3.59 5.32
C ALA A 391 -17.14 4.67 5.27
N TYR A 392 -16.29 4.59 4.23
CA TYR A 392 -15.12 5.44 4.03
C TYR A 392 -14.92 5.72 2.56
N VAL A 393 -14.31 6.86 2.25
CA VAL A 393 -13.84 7.18 0.90
C VAL A 393 -12.33 7.36 0.97
N GLU A 394 -11.61 6.55 0.21
CA GLU A 394 -10.15 6.57 0.12
C GLU A 394 -9.70 7.41 -1.06
N LEU A 395 -8.91 8.45 -0.77
CA LEU A 395 -8.53 9.48 -1.75
C LEU A 395 -7.18 9.17 -2.39
N GLY A 396 -7.23 8.54 -3.56
CA GLY A 396 -6.05 8.17 -4.32
C GLY A 396 -5.40 6.88 -3.84
N GLU A 397 -4.22 6.59 -4.42
CA GLU A 397 -3.44 5.40 -4.12
C GLU A 397 -1.95 5.70 -4.34
N GLU A 398 -1.12 5.38 -3.34
CA GLU A 398 0.35 5.45 -3.39
C GLU A 398 0.92 6.78 -3.93
N PRO A 399 0.44 7.95 -3.49
CA PRO A 399 0.96 9.22 -4.04
C PRO A 399 2.43 9.43 -3.71
N ASP A 400 2.91 8.86 -2.61
CA ASP A 400 4.30 8.87 -2.16
C ASP A 400 5.21 8.08 -3.11
N GLY A 401 4.87 6.85 -3.47
CA GLY A 401 5.59 6.05 -4.45
C GLY A 401 5.46 6.58 -5.88
N LYS A 402 4.37 7.27 -6.19
CA LYS A 402 4.13 7.92 -7.49
C LYS A 402 4.77 9.30 -7.61
N HIS A 403 5.67 9.66 -6.73
CA HIS A 403 6.43 10.92 -6.73
C HIS A 403 5.56 12.18 -6.59
N ALA A 404 4.36 12.10 -6.00
CA ALA A 404 3.62 13.27 -5.59
C ALA A 404 4.34 13.97 -4.43
N MET A 405 4.51 15.28 -4.53
CA MET A 405 5.00 16.03 -3.37
C MET A 405 3.89 16.13 -2.32
N PRO A 406 4.23 16.04 -1.04
CA PRO A 406 3.22 16.03 0.03
C PRO A 406 2.33 17.27 0.05
N GLU A 407 2.87 18.45 -0.22
CA GLU A 407 2.10 19.69 -0.29
C GLU A 407 1.14 19.71 -1.50
N ASP A 408 1.58 19.13 -2.61
CA ASP A 408 0.75 19.02 -3.80
C ASP A 408 -0.41 18.05 -3.59
N TYR A 409 -0.12 16.89 -2.98
CA TYR A 409 -1.18 15.96 -2.60
C TYR A 409 -2.15 16.62 -1.61
N GLY A 410 -1.62 17.38 -0.63
CA GLY A 410 -2.43 18.14 0.32
C GLY A 410 -3.36 19.15 -0.36
N ALA A 411 -2.86 19.87 -1.36
CA ALA A 411 -3.65 20.82 -2.16
C ALA A 411 -4.77 20.14 -2.96
N LEU A 412 -4.47 18.97 -3.55
CA LEU A 412 -5.48 18.16 -4.22
C LEU A 412 -6.49 17.61 -3.20
N TYR A 413 -6.02 17.06 -2.08
CA TYR A 413 -6.85 16.51 -1.01
C TYR A 413 -7.93 17.50 -0.55
N ILE A 414 -7.55 18.74 -0.30
CA ILE A 414 -8.48 19.80 0.13
C ILE A 414 -9.57 20.03 -0.91
N GLN A 415 -9.24 20.04 -2.19
CA GLN A 415 -10.18 20.26 -3.27
C GLN A 415 -11.14 19.09 -3.43
N TRP A 416 -10.65 17.86 -3.41
CA TRP A 416 -11.47 16.64 -3.46
C TRP A 416 -12.40 16.54 -2.24
N ALA A 417 -11.86 16.74 -1.05
CA ALA A 417 -12.64 16.72 0.18
C ALA A 417 -13.77 17.78 0.14
N ALA A 418 -13.46 18.99 -0.33
CA ALA A 418 -14.48 20.02 -0.46
C ALA A 418 -15.56 19.68 -1.48
N ALA A 419 -15.22 19.00 -2.58
CA ALA A 419 -16.16 18.58 -3.60
C ALA A 419 -17.06 17.43 -3.11
N ILE A 420 -16.50 16.43 -2.47
CA ILE A 420 -17.23 15.29 -1.91
C ILE A 420 -18.14 15.74 -0.76
N HIS A 421 -17.67 16.56 0.17
CA HIS A 421 -18.46 17.04 1.29
C HIS A 421 -19.61 17.99 0.89
N LYS A 422 -19.63 18.51 -0.36
CA LYS A 422 -20.82 19.16 -0.91
C LYS A 422 -21.93 18.17 -1.24
N VAL A 423 -21.57 16.93 -1.54
CA VAL A 423 -22.53 15.84 -1.80
C VAL A 423 -23.02 15.29 -0.47
N ASP A 424 -22.11 14.78 0.36
CA ASP A 424 -22.40 14.31 1.72
C ASP A 424 -21.33 14.78 2.71
N PRO A 425 -21.69 15.74 3.60
CA PRO A 425 -20.76 16.26 4.60
C PRO A 425 -20.44 15.27 5.75
N GLN A 426 -21.10 14.11 5.80
CA GLN A 426 -20.88 13.10 6.84
C GLN A 426 -19.89 12.01 6.43
N LEU A 427 -19.50 11.95 5.15
CA LEU A 427 -18.57 10.95 4.66
C LEU A 427 -17.20 11.11 5.32
N LYS A 428 -16.64 9.97 5.70
CA LYS A 428 -15.29 9.90 6.26
C LYS A 428 -14.28 9.75 5.13
N LEU A 429 -13.49 10.79 4.92
CA LEU A 429 -12.49 10.85 3.88
C LEU A 429 -11.11 10.57 4.46
N GLY A 430 -10.26 9.89 3.74
CA GLY A 430 -8.91 9.57 4.18
C GLY A 430 -8.07 8.95 3.06
N GLY A 431 -7.12 8.21 3.42
CA GLY A 431 -6.11 7.64 2.53
C GLY A 431 -4.73 8.06 3.01
N PRO A 432 -3.76 8.03 2.13
CA PRO A 432 -3.80 7.78 0.68
C PRO A 432 -3.45 6.36 0.24
N VAL A 433 -3.55 5.33 1.05
CA VAL A 433 -2.90 4.03 0.80
C VAL A 433 -1.40 4.24 0.64
N PHE A 434 -0.73 4.55 1.72
CA PHE A 434 0.69 4.89 1.74
C PHE A 434 1.56 3.69 1.35
N GLU A 435 2.48 3.87 0.39
CA GLU A 435 3.41 2.81 -0.03
C GLU A 435 4.50 2.53 1.02
N GLY A 436 4.70 3.42 1.98
CA GLY A 436 5.70 3.27 3.03
C GLY A 436 5.54 1.96 3.80
N VAL A 437 6.51 1.05 3.65
CA VAL A 437 6.40 -0.33 4.13
C VAL A 437 6.70 -0.45 5.62
N ASN A 438 7.80 0.11 6.06
CA ASN A 438 8.28 0.03 7.43
C ASN A 438 8.75 1.38 7.97
N GLU A 439 8.81 2.40 7.14
CA GLU A 439 9.22 3.75 7.45
C GLU A 439 8.44 4.74 6.59
N ASP A 440 8.42 6.01 6.97
CA ASP A 440 7.91 7.08 6.13
C ASP A 440 8.75 7.24 4.86
N ILE A 441 8.08 7.49 3.75
CA ILE A 441 8.74 7.79 2.47
C ILE A 441 9.49 9.13 2.60
N ARG A 442 10.72 9.13 2.11
CA ARG A 442 11.58 10.32 2.12
C ARG A 442 11.58 10.96 0.75
N VAL A 443 11.10 12.19 0.70
CA VAL A 443 11.06 12.98 -0.53
C VAL A 443 12.19 14.00 -0.59
N TRP A 444 12.30 14.70 -1.70
CA TRP A 444 13.26 15.80 -1.83
C TRP A 444 13.09 16.82 -0.70
N PRO A 445 14.19 17.29 -0.11
CA PRO A 445 14.12 18.29 0.96
C PRO A 445 13.34 19.53 0.51
N ASP A 446 12.48 20.02 1.38
CA ASP A 446 11.91 21.36 1.23
C ASP A 446 12.92 22.47 1.60
N ALA A 447 12.48 23.71 1.59
CA ALA A 447 13.34 24.86 1.94
C ALA A 447 13.88 24.81 3.39
N GLN A 448 13.26 24.05 4.27
CA GLN A 448 13.67 23.81 5.65
C GLN A 448 14.48 22.52 5.82
N GLY A 449 14.69 21.77 4.75
CA GLY A 449 15.41 20.51 4.76
C GLY A 449 14.60 19.31 5.25
N ARG A 450 13.27 19.44 5.36
CA ARG A 450 12.38 18.35 5.78
C ARG A 450 12.16 17.38 4.62
N ILE A 451 12.24 16.10 4.92
CA ILE A 451 12.17 15.00 3.95
C ILE A 451 11.01 14.04 4.18
N SER A 452 10.35 14.08 5.35
CA SER A 452 9.19 13.24 5.67
C SER A 452 8.01 13.58 4.76
N TRP A 453 7.47 12.60 4.06
CA TRP A 453 6.29 12.80 3.23
C TRP A 453 5.05 13.04 4.09
N MET A 454 4.78 12.11 5.04
CA MET A 454 3.60 12.20 5.90
C MET A 454 3.63 13.47 6.76
N GLY A 455 4.77 13.77 7.37
CA GLY A 455 4.89 14.95 8.23
C GLY A 455 4.59 16.23 7.47
N ARG A 456 5.08 16.37 6.24
CA ARG A 456 4.80 17.56 5.40
C ARG A 456 3.36 17.61 4.92
N PHE A 457 2.74 16.48 4.57
CA PHE A 457 1.32 16.40 4.22
C PHE A 457 0.43 16.83 5.38
N VAL A 458 0.65 16.28 6.57
CA VAL A 458 -0.11 16.62 7.78
C VAL A 458 0.06 18.09 8.15
N ASP A 459 1.28 18.62 8.05
CA ASP A 459 1.56 20.04 8.31
C ASP A 459 0.85 20.95 7.29
N TYR A 460 0.79 20.55 6.02
CA TYR A 460 0.04 21.29 5.00
C TYR A 460 -1.45 21.37 5.34
N LEU A 461 -2.08 20.24 5.70
CA LEU A 461 -3.49 20.24 6.13
C LEU A 461 -3.73 21.10 7.38
N LYS A 462 -2.83 21.04 8.36
CA LYS A 462 -2.90 21.87 9.56
C LYS A 462 -2.79 23.38 9.24
N ALA A 463 -1.84 23.75 8.38
CA ALA A 463 -1.64 25.14 7.97
C ALA A 463 -2.85 25.74 7.27
N HIS A 464 -3.61 24.91 6.54
CA HIS A 464 -4.83 25.31 5.86
C HIS A 464 -6.11 25.14 6.70
N GLY A 465 -5.98 24.71 7.98
CA GLY A 465 -7.13 24.46 8.85
C GLY A 465 -8.02 23.31 8.39
N ARG A 466 -7.47 22.36 7.63
CA ARG A 466 -8.20 21.25 7.00
C ARG A 466 -7.83 19.87 7.53
N ILE A 467 -7.10 19.82 8.64
CA ILE A 467 -6.73 18.52 9.25
C ILE A 467 -7.96 17.70 9.67
N SER A 468 -9.08 18.34 9.95
CA SER A 468 -10.35 17.67 10.27
C SER A 468 -10.97 16.90 9.10
N ASP A 469 -10.53 17.18 7.86
CA ASP A 469 -10.98 16.44 6.69
C ASP A 469 -10.31 15.06 6.60
N LEU A 470 -9.19 14.87 7.31
CA LEU A 470 -8.49 13.59 7.38
C LEU A 470 -9.13 12.72 8.46
N ALA A 471 -10.13 11.94 8.08
CA ALA A 471 -10.86 11.07 9.00
C ALA A 471 -10.14 9.75 9.30
N PHE A 472 -9.18 9.34 8.47
CA PHE A 472 -8.31 8.18 8.68
C PHE A 472 -7.05 8.30 7.81
N VAL A 473 -6.01 7.57 8.19
CA VAL A 473 -4.82 7.33 7.36
C VAL A 473 -4.79 5.85 7.00
N SER A 474 -4.65 5.54 5.72
CA SER A 474 -4.45 4.19 5.22
C SER A 474 -3.04 4.00 4.66
N PHE A 475 -2.53 2.78 4.80
CA PHE A 475 -1.20 2.43 4.31
C PHE A 475 -1.12 0.96 3.91
N GLU A 476 -0.10 0.63 3.12
CA GLU A 476 0.26 -0.72 2.73
C GLU A 476 1.21 -1.34 3.75
N HIS A 477 1.18 -2.67 3.82
CA HIS A 477 2.15 -3.40 4.61
C HIS A 477 2.67 -4.62 3.86
N TYR A 478 3.85 -4.46 3.26
CA TYR A 478 4.59 -5.48 2.52
C TYR A 478 6.02 -5.58 3.08
N PRO A 479 6.19 -6.15 4.28
CA PRO A 479 7.40 -5.97 5.09
C PRO A 479 8.66 -6.64 4.54
N PHE A 480 8.55 -7.60 3.62
CA PHE A 480 9.67 -8.47 3.26
C PHE A 480 10.04 -8.39 1.79
N GLU A 481 11.34 -8.52 1.50
CA GLU A 481 11.83 -8.70 0.14
C GLU A 481 11.43 -10.08 -0.41
N PRO A 482 10.79 -10.16 -1.59
CA PRO A 482 10.16 -11.39 -2.08
C PRO A 482 11.10 -12.60 -2.19
N CYS A 483 12.38 -12.36 -2.50
CA CYS A 483 13.36 -13.42 -2.73
C CYS A 483 14.27 -13.71 -1.53
N ASP A 484 14.16 -12.95 -0.44
CA ASP A 484 15.03 -13.06 0.74
C ASP A 484 14.29 -13.56 1.99
N ILE A 485 13.04 -14.02 1.85
CA ILE A 485 12.23 -14.51 2.95
C ILE A 485 12.80 -15.82 3.48
N THR A 486 13.11 -15.84 4.76
CA THR A 486 13.53 -17.02 5.52
C THR A 486 12.64 -17.20 6.75
N TRP A 487 12.68 -18.38 7.40
CA TRP A 487 11.89 -18.58 8.63
C TRP A 487 12.17 -17.52 9.72
N LYS A 488 13.42 -17.09 9.85
CA LYS A 488 13.81 -16.04 10.82
C LYS A 488 13.16 -14.69 10.54
N THR A 489 12.81 -14.41 9.30
CA THR A 489 12.12 -13.18 8.91
C THR A 489 10.78 -13.04 9.63
N LEU A 490 10.10 -14.16 9.91
CA LEU A 490 8.84 -14.18 10.64
C LEU A 490 8.92 -13.53 12.03
N TYR A 491 10.08 -13.63 12.70
CA TYR A 491 10.22 -13.08 14.05
C TYR A 491 10.22 -11.56 14.11
N THR A 492 10.35 -10.89 12.96
CA THR A 492 10.42 -9.42 12.89
C THR A 492 9.06 -8.74 12.87
N GLU A 493 8.02 -9.42 12.35
CA GLU A 493 6.72 -8.84 12.05
C GLU A 493 6.06 -8.03 13.17
N PRO A 494 5.86 -8.55 14.39
CA PRO A 494 5.16 -7.78 15.44
C PRO A 494 5.89 -6.49 15.82
N ARG A 495 7.20 -6.45 15.66
CA ARG A 495 8.01 -5.26 15.93
C ARG A 495 7.93 -4.27 14.78
N LEU A 496 7.94 -4.73 13.54
CA LEU A 496 7.79 -3.89 12.35
C LEU A 496 6.44 -3.19 12.35
N MET A 497 5.35 -3.92 12.59
CA MET A 497 4.02 -3.34 12.65
C MET A 497 3.89 -2.26 13.72
N LYS A 498 4.38 -2.52 14.93
CA LYS A 498 4.39 -1.51 16.00
C LYS A 498 5.26 -0.31 15.67
N HIS A 499 6.37 -0.54 14.96
CA HIS A 499 7.27 0.53 14.53
C HIS A 499 6.58 1.46 13.53
N ILE A 500 5.97 0.93 12.47
CA ILE A 500 5.32 1.78 11.46
C ILE A 500 4.14 2.58 12.05
N LEU A 501 3.34 1.98 12.92
CA LEU A 501 2.26 2.70 13.61
C LEU A 501 2.80 3.88 14.45
N GLN A 502 3.99 3.71 15.06
CA GLN A 502 4.65 4.77 15.80
C GLN A 502 5.22 5.84 14.86
N VAL A 503 5.80 5.46 13.71
CA VAL A 503 6.32 6.38 12.71
C VAL A 503 5.25 7.38 12.27
N TRP A 504 4.04 6.91 11.92
CA TRP A 504 2.94 7.81 11.54
C TRP A 504 2.56 8.80 12.65
N ARG A 505 2.63 8.38 13.92
CA ARG A 505 2.38 9.26 15.06
C ARG A 505 3.49 10.29 15.28
N ASP A 506 4.74 9.86 15.09
CA ASP A 506 5.92 10.74 15.22
C ASP A 506 5.95 11.79 14.09
N ASP A 507 5.46 11.45 12.89
CA ASP A 507 5.28 12.36 11.76
C ASP A 507 4.10 13.33 11.93
N GLY A 508 3.36 13.22 13.01
CA GLY A 508 2.37 14.21 13.42
C GLY A 508 0.92 13.89 13.07
N VAL A 509 0.62 12.65 12.63
CA VAL A 509 -0.78 12.20 12.49
C VAL A 509 -1.47 12.28 13.86
N PRO A 510 -2.60 13.00 13.97
CA PRO A 510 -3.31 13.16 15.23
C PRO A 510 -3.69 11.83 15.87
N LYS A 511 -3.66 11.75 17.20
CA LYS A 511 -3.91 10.49 17.93
C LYS A 511 -5.33 9.94 17.73
N ASP A 512 -6.27 10.83 17.47
CA ASP A 512 -7.69 10.54 17.22
C ASP A 512 -7.98 10.18 15.76
N VAL A 513 -7.03 10.34 14.85
CA VAL A 513 -7.14 9.89 13.46
C VAL A 513 -6.80 8.40 13.39
N PRO A 514 -7.76 7.54 12.99
CA PRO A 514 -7.53 6.10 12.84
C PRO A 514 -6.42 5.77 11.85
N LEU A 515 -5.60 4.75 12.18
CA LEU A 515 -4.64 4.14 11.26
C LEU A 515 -5.22 2.84 10.73
N MET A 516 -5.21 2.64 9.43
CA MET A 516 -5.79 1.48 8.74
C MET A 516 -4.77 0.85 7.80
N VAL A 517 -4.68 -0.47 7.82
CA VAL A 517 -4.01 -1.23 6.75
C VAL A 517 -5.07 -1.57 5.71
N THR A 518 -4.92 -1.04 4.50
CA THR A 518 -5.89 -1.27 3.42
C THR A 518 -5.32 -2.11 2.29
N GLU A 519 -4.02 -2.38 2.35
CA GLU A 519 -3.33 -3.31 1.48
C GLU A 519 -2.20 -4.01 2.21
N ASN A 520 -2.10 -5.32 2.06
CA ASN A 520 -0.99 -6.05 2.66
C ASN A 520 -0.80 -7.44 2.07
N HIS A 521 0.42 -7.91 2.14
CA HIS A 521 0.82 -9.31 2.05
C HIS A 521 2.26 -9.44 2.59
N LEU A 522 2.85 -10.65 2.52
CA LEU A 522 4.25 -10.88 2.91
C LEU A 522 5.25 -9.98 2.18
N ALA A 523 4.98 -9.67 0.92
CA ALA A 523 5.84 -8.87 0.07
C ALA A 523 5.03 -8.21 -1.04
N ALA A 524 5.53 -7.13 -1.63
CA ALA A 524 4.88 -6.42 -2.74
C ALA A 524 4.92 -7.19 -4.09
N ALA A 525 5.56 -8.35 -4.13
CA ALA A 525 5.55 -9.26 -5.26
C ALA A 525 5.31 -10.69 -4.80
N LEU A 526 4.70 -11.50 -5.67
CA LEU A 526 4.39 -12.90 -5.36
C LEU A 526 5.64 -13.69 -4.99
N THR A 527 5.59 -14.42 -3.88
CA THR A 527 6.69 -15.23 -3.37
C THR A 527 6.23 -16.58 -2.84
N GLY A 528 7.12 -17.59 -2.85
CA GLY A 528 6.83 -18.97 -2.42
C GLY A 528 6.21 -19.08 -1.04
N PRO A 529 6.70 -18.42 0.00
CA PRO A 529 6.15 -18.49 1.36
C PRO A 529 4.67 -18.08 1.50
N MET A 530 4.07 -17.36 0.54
CA MET A 530 2.68 -16.89 0.62
C MET A 530 1.63 -17.99 0.75
N THR A 531 1.93 -19.21 0.32
CA THR A 531 1.02 -20.35 0.43
C THR A 531 1.43 -21.36 1.49
N THR A 532 2.62 -21.22 2.08
CA THR A 532 3.12 -22.14 3.11
C THR A 532 2.58 -21.78 4.51
N ILE A 533 2.79 -22.65 5.50
CA ILE A 533 2.41 -22.37 6.90
C ILE A 533 3.00 -21.05 7.43
N PHE A 534 4.12 -20.60 6.87
CA PHE A 534 4.74 -19.31 7.18
C PHE A 534 3.75 -18.15 7.05
N ALA A 535 2.98 -18.12 5.95
CA ALA A 535 2.03 -17.03 5.70
C ALA A 535 0.87 -17.01 6.70
N ALA A 536 0.41 -18.18 7.16
CA ALA A 536 -0.60 -18.25 8.21
C ALA A 536 -0.10 -17.64 9.53
N LEU A 537 1.12 -18.01 9.94
CA LEU A 537 1.74 -17.48 11.17
C LEU A 537 1.98 -15.98 11.06
N TRP A 538 2.46 -15.52 9.89
CA TRP A 538 2.66 -14.11 9.63
C TRP A 538 1.34 -13.32 9.71
N LEU A 539 0.27 -13.80 9.05
CA LEU A 539 -1.01 -13.10 9.06
C LEU A 539 -1.59 -12.97 10.48
N ALA A 540 -1.46 -14.02 11.30
CA ALA A 540 -1.89 -13.98 12.69
C ALA A 540 -1.10 -12.97 13.52
N ASP A 541 0.22 -12.94 13.35
CA ASP A 541 1.09 -11.96 14.03
C ASP A 541 0.86 -10.53 13.53
N ASN A 542 0.67 -10.35 12.21
CA ASN A 542 0.40 -9.06 11.60
C ASN A 542 -0.90 -8.46 12.15
N VAL A 543 -2.02 -9.18 12.06
CA VAL A 543 -3.32 -8.74 12.59
C VAL A 543 -3.24 -8.49 14.10
N GLY A 544 -2.65 -9.42 14.84
CA GLY A 544 -2.54 -9.32 16.30
C GLY A 544 -1.72 -8.11 16.74
N SER A 545 -0.55 -7.91 16.16
CA SER A 545 0.33 -6.77 16.48
C SER A 545 -0.20 -5.42 16.01
N PHE A 546 -0.94 -5.40 14.88
CA PHE A 546 -1.61 -4.20 14.41
C PHE A 546 -2.64 -3.67 15.42
N PHE A 547 -3.56 -4.54 15.88
CA PHE A 547 -4.54 -4.12 16.88
C PHE A 547 -3.90 -3.86 18.24
N GLU A 548 -2.87 -4.61 18.64
CA GLU A 548 -2.12 -4.34 19.87
C GLU A 548 -1.38 -2.99 19.81
N GLY A 549 -0.95 -2.58 18.63
CA GLY A 549 -0.34 -1.27 18.36
C GLY A 549 -1.33 -0.10 18.27
N GLY A 550 -2.63 -0.34 18.38
CA GLY A 550 -3.68 0.67 18.31
C GLY A 550 -4.21 0.93 16.89
N GLY A 551 -4.00 0.00 15.96
CA GLY A 551 -4.60 0.05 14.62
C GLY A 551 -6.13 -0.03 14.68
N ALA A 552 -6.81 0.59 13.73
CA ALA A 552 -8.26 0.73 13.74
C ALA A 552 -9.00 -0.26 12.85
N ALA A 553 -8.50 -0.50 11.63
CA ALA A 553 -9.07 -1.45 10.70
C ALA A 553 -8.00 -2.08 9.83
N PHE A 554 -8.17 -3.35 9.55
CA PHE A 554 -7.24 -4.17 8.80
C PHE A 554 -7.97 -4.88 7.67
N TYR A 555 -7.53 -4.65 6.44
CA TYR A 555 -8.11 -5.25 5.25
C TYR A 555 -7.06 -6.11 4.57
N HIS A 556 -7.25 -7.43 4.62
CA HIS A 556 -6.35 -8.38 3.97
C HIS A 556 -6.55 -8.41 2.45
N SER A 557 -5.47 -8.45 1.68
CA SER A 557 -5.50 -8.40 0.21
C SER A 557 -5.01 -9.71 -0.43
N PRO A 558 -5.60 -10.12 -1.55
CA PRO A 558 -6.97 -9.89 -2.00
C PRO A 558 -7.91 -11.05 -1.64
N ILE A 559 -9.21 -10.81 -1.68
CA ILE A 559 -10.21 -11.85 -1.36
C ILE A 559 -10.49 -12.80 -2.53
N GLN A 560 -10.31 -12.35 -3.79
CA GLN A 560 -10.61 -13.15 -4.98
C GLN A 560 -9.60 -14.28 -5.18
N PRO A 561 -10.04 -15.43 -5.75
CA PRO A 561 -9.13 -16.49 -6.17
C PRO A 561 -8.12 -16.01 -7.21
N GLN A 562 -6.92 -16.58 -7.18
CA GLN A 562 -5.88 -16.39 -8.18
C GLN A 562 -5.14 -17.71 -8.43
N GLY A 563 -4.65 -17.89 -9.65
CA GLY A 563 -3.95 -19.10 -10.06
C GLY A 563 -2.52 -19.18 -9.48
N ILE A 564 -2.00 -20.40 -9.46
CA ILE A 564 -0.61 -20.70 -9.07
C ILE A 564 0.37 -20.14 -10.10
N GLN A 565 1.39 -19.48 -9.64
CA GLN A 565 2.43 -18.86 -10.46
C GLN A 565 3.83 -19.18 -9.93
N LYS A 566 4.82 -19.19 -10.83
CA LYS A 566 6.22 -19.38 -10.48
C LYS A 566 6.80 -18.09 -9.87
N THR A 567 7.51 -18.25 -8.79
CA THR A 567 8.21 -17.17 -8.08
C THR A 567 9.71 -17.45 -7.96
N CYS A 568 10.47 -16.55 -7.33
CA CYS A 568 11.86 -16.80 -7.00
C CYS A 568 12.07 -17.82 -5.87
N LEU A 569 11.07 -18.08 -5.03
CA LEU A 569 11.11 -19.02 -3.91
C LEU A 569 10.09 -20.17 -4.05
N GLY A 570 9.84 -20.63 -5.28
CA GLY A 570 8.92 -21.74 -5.55
C GLY A 570 7.64 -21.29 -6.27
N TRP A 571 6.60 -22.09 -6.21
CA TRP A 571 5.30 -21.81 -6.81
C TRP A 571 4.27 -21.43 -5.76
N SER A 572 3.49 -20.39 -6.03
CA SER A 572 2.62 -19.79 -5.03
C SER A 572 1.43 -19.06 -5.66
N SER A 573 0.54 -18.54 -4.83
CA SER A 573 -0.59 -17.67 -5.17
C SER A 573 -0.70 -16.53 -4.16
N TRP A 574 -1.21 -15.38 -4.60
CA TRP A 574 -1.63 -14.29 -3.71
C TRP A 574 -2.89 -14.60 -2.92
N SER A 575 -3.67 -15.57 -3.41
CA SER A 575 -5.01 -15.82 -2.96
C SER A 575 -5.06 -16.69 -1.70
N ASN A 576 -6.15 -16.57 -0.98
CA ASN A 576 -6.53 -17.52 0.07
C ASN A 576 -6.95 -18.90 -0.49
N PHE A 577 -6.91 -19.08 -1.81
CA PHE A 577 -7.38 -20.27 -2.51
C PHE A 577 -6.36 -20.78 -3.50
N VAL A 578 -6.35 -22.11 -3.67
CA VAL A 578 -5.73 -22.77 -4.81
C VAL A 578 -6.78 -22.82 -5.89
N SER A 579 -6.58 -22.17 -7.02
CA SER A 579 -7.53 -22.15 -8.12
C SER A 579 -6.87 -22.46 -9.46
N ASN A 580 -7.66 -22.99 -10.39
CA ASN A 580 -7.26 -23.14 -11.78
C ASN A 580 -7.45 -21.84 -12.59
N GLN A 581 -7.22 -21.89 -13.90
CA GLN A 581 -7.37 -20.74 -14.79
C GLN A 581 -8.83 -20.29 -14.99
N ASP A 582 -9.79 -21.14 -14.64
CA ASP A 582 -11.22 -20.84 -14.69
C ASP A 582 -11.77 -20.37 -13.35
N TYR A 583 -10.87 -20.15 -12.37
CA TYR A 583 -11.16 -19.77 -10.99
C TYR A 583 -11.92 -20.82 -10.16
N ASP A 584 -12.00 -22.07 -10.65
CA ASP A 584 -12.50 -23.15 -9.79
C ASP A 584 -11.58 -23.32 -8.59
N ILE A 585 -12.16 -23.32 -7.40
CA ILE A 585 -11.42 -23.49 -6.16
C ILE A 585 -11.12 -24.98 -5.96
N LEU A 586 -9.83 -25.32 -5.92
CA LEU A 586 -9.32 -26.67 -5.78
C LEU A 586 -8.90 -27.02 -4.34
N GLY A 587 -8.71 -26.00 -3.50
CA GLY A 587 -8.28 -26.12 -2.11
C GLY A 587 -8.03 -24.74 -1.50
N TYR A 588 -7.50 -24.73 -0.29
CA TYR A 588 -7.24 -23.51 0.46
C TYR A 588 -5.74 -23.32 0.68
N THR A 589 -5.30 -22.06 0.76
CA THR A 589 -3.94 -21.74 1.20
C THR A 589 -3.91 -21.52 2.71
N SER A 590 -2.74 -21.54 3.30
CA SER A 590 -2.60 -21.38 4.75
C SER A 590 -3.17 -20.05 5.31
N PRO A 591 -3.08 -18.91 4.60
CA PRO A 591 -3.73 -17.66 5.02
C PRO A 591 -5.24 -17.76 5.19
N TYR A 592 -5.93 -18.58 4.38
CA TYR A 592 -7.35 -18.83 4.58
C TYR A 592 -7.67 -19.36 5.98
N TYR A 593 -6.91 -20.36 6.42
CA TYR A 593 -7.12 -20.93 7.76
C TYR A 593 -6.76 -19.97 8.89
N ALA A 594 -5.70 -19.17 8.71
CA ALA A 594 -5.38 -18.10 9.67
C ALA A 594 -6.51 -17.07 9.74
N ALA A 595 -7.00 -16.62 8.58
CA ALA A 595 -8.15 -15.69 8.52
C ALA A 595 -9.40 -16.28 9.20
N HIS A 596 -9.69 -17.56 8.96
CA HIS A 596 -10.80 -18.25 9.62
C HIS A 596 -10.63 -18.26 11.16
N LEU A 597 -9.43 -18.59 11.66
CA LEU A 597 -9.14 -18.56 13.10
C LEU A 597 -9.27 -17.15 13.67
N ILE A 598 -8.80 -16.13 12.98
CA ILE A 598 -8.90 -14.74 13.41
C ILE A 598 -10.36 -14.32 13.47
N ASN A 599 -11.10 -14.50 12.38
CA ASN A 599 -12.43 -13.91 12.21
C ASN A 599 -13.55 -14.68 12.89
N GLN A 600 -13.38 -15.99 13.16
CA GLN A 600 -14.44 -16.82 13.70
C GLN A 600 -14.12 -17.41 15.08
N GLU A 601 -12.83 -17.50 15.42
CA GLU A 601 -12.41 -18.13 16.65
C GLU A 601 -11.82 -17.14 17.67
N TRP A 602 -10.87 -16.29 17.23
CA TRP A 602 -10.27 -15.28 18.11
C TRP A 602 -11.26 -14.17 18.45
N VAL A 603 -11.94 -13.61 17.48
CA VAL A 603 -13.04 -12.66 17.72
C VAL A 603 -14.40 -13.38 17.75
N GLN A 604 -15.41 -12.72 18.25
CA GLN A 604 -16.79 -13.16 18.07
C GLN A 604 -17.26 -12.69 16.69
N HIS A 605 -17.50 -13.65 15.80
CA HIS A 605 -17.98 -13.35 14.47
C HIS A 605 -19.30 -12.56 14.53
N ARG A 606 -19.36 -11.51 13.75
CA ARG A 606 -20.55 -10.64 13.59
C ARG A 606 -21.15 -10.13 14.89
N SER A 607 -20.43 -9.50 15.78
CA SER A 607 -21.07 -8.51 16.64
C SER A 607 -20.23 -7.97 17.78
N GLY A 608 -20.23 -6.68 17.87
CA GLY A 608 -19.94 -5.96 19.08
C GLY A 608 -18.47 -5.70 19.34
N VAL A 609 -18.26 -4.78 20.23
CA VAL A 609 -16.93 -4.26 20.54
C VAL A 609 -16.11 -5.29 21.32
N HIS A 610 -14.94 -5.61 20.80
CA HIS A 610 -13.90 -6.37 21.48
C HIS A 610 -12.92 -5.41 22.14
N HIS A 611 -12.42 -5.78 23.32
CA HIS A 611 -11.40 -5.02 24.02
C HIS A 611 -10.10 -5.79 24.04
N MET A 612 -9.04 -5.20 23.48
CA MET A 612 -7.71 -5.80 23.47
C MET A 612 -6.90 -5.40 24.69
N PHE A 613 -6.21 -6.36 25.28
CA PHE A 613 -5.41 -6.16 26.47
C PHE A 613 -3.95 -6.56 26.22
N PRO A 614 -2.98 -5.92 26.89
CA PRO A 614 -1.58 -6.31 26.77
C PRO A 614 -1.38 -7.78 27.13
N SER A 615 -0.62 -8.49 26.29
CA SER A 615 -0.20 -9.84 26.60
C SER A 615 1.24 -10.11 26.19
N SER A 616 1.89 -11.04 26.84
CA SER A 616 3.31 -11.38 26.59
C SER A 616 3.64 -12.80 26.95
N THR A 617 4.72 -13.32 26.37
CA THR A 617 5.33 -14.58 26.74
C THR A 617 6.84 -14.42 26.96
N GLU A 618 7.44 -15.33 27.71
CA GLU A 618 8.89 -15.38 27.93
C GLU A 618 9.56 -16.52 27.13
N ILE A 619 8.89 -17.05 26.12
CA ILE A 619 9.41 -18.16 25.31
C ILE A 619 10.22 -17.55 24.16
N ASN A 620 11.55 -17.57 24.35
CA ASN A 620 12.50 -16.99 23.39
C ASN A 620 13.52 -18.06 22.96
N ASP A 621 14.13 -17.85 21.79
CA ASP A 621 15.31 -18.60 21.40
C ASP A 621 16.60 -18.07 22.08
N SER A 622 17.73 -18.67 21.76
CA SER A 622 19.04 -18.25 22.29
C SER A 622 19.52 -16.91 21.74
N GLU A 623 18.91 -16.42 20.65
CA GLU A 623 19.21 -15.11 20.02
C GLU A 623 18.30 -14.00 20.59
N GLY A 624 17.32 -14.35 21.41
CA GLY A 624 16.35 -13.44 22.03
C GLY A 624 15.11 -13.19 21.17
N ASN A 625 14.90 -13.94 20.08
CA ASN A 625 13.68 -13.85 19.31
C ASN A 625 12.53 -14.48 20.08
N VAL A 626 11.40 -13.81 20.14
CA VAL A 626 10.18 -14.35 20.75
C VAL A 626 9.65 -15.48 19.88
N LEU A 627 9.59 -16.69 20.40
CA LEU A 627 9.11 -17.88 19.68
C LEU A 627 7.60 -18.07 19.75
N VAL A 628 6.97 -17.57 20.81
CA VAL A 628 5.51 -17.61 20.95
C VAL A 628 5.01 -16.19 21.19
N THR A 629 4.14 -15.68 20.32
CA THR A 629 3.42 -14.42 20.52
C THR A 629 2.03 -14.67 21.07
N SER A 630 1.44 -13.66 21.69
CA SER A 630 0.11 -13.77 22.30
C SER A 630 -0.69 -12.47 22.09
N TYR A 631 -1.98 -12.64 21.78
CA TYR A 631 -2.92 -11.53 21.54
C TYR A 631 -4.23 -11.80 22.26
N ALA A 632 -4.51 -11.02 23.30
CA ALA A 632 -5.62 -11.26 24.20
C ALA A 632 -6.75 -10.27 24.00
N VAL A 633 -7.96 -10.77 23.80
CA VAL A 633 -9.17 -9.94 23.69
C VAL A 633 -10.25 -10.39 24.67
N GLN A 634 -10.96 -9.44 25.25
CA GLN A 634 -12.22 -9.67 25.93
C GLN A 634 -13.34 -9.49 24.90
N ARG A 635 -14.13 -10.54 24.71
CA ARG A 635 -15.20 -10.62 23.73
C ARG A 635 -16.53 -10.07 24.29
N PRO A 636 -17.45 -9.62 23.40
CA PRO A 636 -18.80 -9.17 23.81
C PRO A 636 -19.61 -10.21 24.59
N ASP A 637 -19.41 -11.53 24.32
CA ASP A 637 -20.04 -12.64 25.06
C ASP A 637 -19.48 -12.82 26.47
N GLY A 638 -18.53 -11.98 26.85
CA GLY A 638 -17.86 -12.02 28.15
C GLY A 638 -16.86 -13.17 28.29
N ASN A 639 -16.52 -13.86 27.21
CA ASN A 639 -15.35 -14.77 27.19
C ASN A 639 -14.08 -13.96 26.93
N TRP A 640 -12.96 -14.52 27.40
CA TRP A 640 -11.65 -14.13 26.96
C TRP A 640 -11.20 -15.04 25.81
N SER A 641 -10.55 -14.49 24.83
CA SER A 641 -9.95 -15.20 23.73
C SER A 641 -8.50 -14.80 23.60
N ILE A 642 -7.62 -15.77 23.47
CA ILE A 642 -6.18 -15.54 23.31
C ILE A 642 -5.72 -16.28 22.05
N MET A 643 -5.20 -15.54 21.10
CA MET A 643 -4.51 -16.10 19.95
C MET A 643 -3.02 -16.24 20.28
N LEU A 644 -2.52 -17.46 20.21
CA LEU A 644 -1.13 -17.83 20.47
C LEU A 644 -0.50 -18.30 19.15
N VAL A 645 0.59 -17.68 18.74
CA VAL A 645 1.31 -18.04 17.51
C VAL A 645 2.64 -18.64 17.90
N ASN A 646 2.77 -19.95 17.75
CA ASN A 646 4.03 -20.65 17.94
C ASN A 646 4.85 -20.60 16.64
N ARG A 647 5.83 -19.73 16.61
CA ARG A 647 6.73 -19.51 15.46
C ARG A 647 7.98 -20.41 15.48
N ASP A 648 8.10 -21.31 16.46
CA ASP A 648 9.15 -22.30 16.45
C ASP A 648 8.85 -23.36 15.39
N GLU A 649 9.70 -23.42 14.36
CA GLU A 649 9.56 -24.34 13.24
C GLU A 649 9.64 -25.82 13.67
N SER A 650 10.34 -26.09 14.74
CA SER A 650 10.76 -27.44 15.15
C SER A 650 10.15 -27.95 16.46
N THR A 651 9.73 -27.02 17.32
CA THR A 651 9.43 -27.36 18.72
C THR A 651 8.03 -26.99 19.15
N ALA A 652 7.30 -27.92 19.71
CA ALA A 652 6.08 -27.66 20.45
C ALA A 652 6.38 -27.05 21.81
N HIS A 653 5.61 -26.06 22.22
CA HIS A 653 5.73 -25.40 23.51
C HIS A 653 4.51 -25.68 24.39
N THR A 654 4.75 -25.83 25.72
CA THR A 654 3.67 -25.95 26.71
C THR A 654 3.57 -24.64 27.46
N VAL A 655 2.37 -24.08 27.56
CA VAL A 655 2.14 -22.80 28.23
C VAL A 655 1.06 -22.91 29.28
N ARG A 656 1.15 -22.07 30.30
CA ARG A 656 0.07 -21.74 31.24
C ARG A 656 -0.33 -20.30 31.00
N VAL A 657 -1.62 -20.01 31.02
CA VAL A 657 -2.15 -18.64 30.85
C VAL A 657 -2.49 -18.07 32.23
N GLN A 658 -1.98 -16.90 32.52
CA GLN A 658 -2.21 -16.14 33.72
C GLN A 658 -2.76 -14.75 33.38
N PHE A 659 -3.90 -14.42 33.96
CA PHE A 659 -4.50 -13.08 33.86
C PHE A 659 -4.14 -12.30 35.11
N ASP A 660 -3.44 -11.21 34.97
CA ASP A 660 -2.90 -10.41 36.06
C ASP A 660 -3.72 -9.12 36.24
N ASN A 661 -4.00 -8.77 37.50
CA ASN A 661 -4.49 -7.46 37.86
C ASN A 661 -3.34 -6.67 38.52
N SER A 662 -2.80 -5.73 37.81
CA SER A 662 -1.62 -4.95 38.26
C SER A 662 -1.93 -4.06 39.46
N LYS A 663 -3.21 -3.69 39.71
CA LYS A 663 -3.63 -2.88 40.84
C LYS A 663 -3.72 -3.70 42.13
N THR A 664 -4.32 -4.91 42.06
CA THR A 664 -4.50 -5.76 43.24
C THR A 664 -3.38 -6.78 43.44
N LYS A 665 -2.48 -6.90 42.44
CA LYS A 665 -1.40 -7.92 42.44
C LYS A 665 -1.92 -9.35 42.45
N GLN A 666 -3.11 -9.58 41.98
CA GLN A 666 -3.74 -10.89 41.89
C GLN A 666 -3.54 -11.47 40.50
N GLY A 667 -3.30 -12.77 40.44
CA GLY A 667 -3.30 -13.55 39.20
C GLY A 667 -4.42 -14.60 39.24
N VAL A 668 -5.15 -14.72 38.15
CA VAL A 668 -6.19 -15.73 37.94
C VAL A 668 -5.95 -16.47 36.62
N SER A 669 -6.72 -17.52 36.38
CA SER A 669 -6.59 -18.33 35.16
C SER A 669 -7.95 -18.57 34.52
N PHE A 670 -7.97 -19.21 33.37
CA PHE A 670 -9.19 -19.76 32.83
C PHE A 670 -9.87 -20.69 33.85
N SER A 671 -11.19 -20.68 33.88
CA SER A 671 -12.01 -21.45 34.79
C SER A 671 -13.21 -22.07 34.08
N GLY A 672 -13.36 -23.39 34.21
CA GLY A 672 -14.40 -24.15 33.54
C GLY A 672 -14.07 -24.52 32.09
N PRO A 673 -15.05 -24.68 31.21
CA PRO A 673 -14.82 -25.08 29.83
C PRO A 673 -13.97 -24.08 29.05
N VAL A 674 -12.93 -24.57 28.40
CA VAL A 674 -12.10 -23.82 27.45
C VAL A 674 -12.05 -24.56 26.13
N THR A 675 -12.38 -23.86 25.07
CA THR A 675 -12.21 -24.35 23.69
C THR A 675 -10.81 -23.98 23.18
N LEU A 676 -10.13 -24.94 22.59
CA LEU A 676 -8.89 -24.77 21.87
C LEU A 676 -9.17 -25.03 20.40
N VAL A 677 -8.77 -24.12 19.54
CA VAL A 677 -8.79 -24.37 18.09
C VAL A 677 -7.38 -24.15 17.57
N THR A 678 -6.81 -25.17 16.96
CA THR A 678 -5.41 -25.20 16.53
C THR A 678 -5.30 -25.50 15.05
N PHE A 679 -4.45 -24.75 14.37
CA PHE A 679 -4.01 -24.98 12.99
C PHE A 679 -2.49 -24.79 12.90
N GLY A 680 -1.82 -25.65 12.19
CA GLY A 680 -0.37 -25.57 12.08
C GLY A 680 0.20 -26.59 11.08
N SER A 681 1.51 -26.80 11.16
CA SER A 681 2.25 -27.68 10.26
C SER A 681 1.83 -29.17 10.32
N GLU A 682 1.02 -29.56 11.30
CA GLU A 682 0.43 -30.91 11.36
C GLU A 682 -0.84 -31.03 10.50
N GLN A 683 -1.52 -29.91 10.26
CA GLN A 683 -2.74 -29.85 9.44
C GLN A 683 -2.46 -29.45 8.01
N TYR A 684 -1.35 -28.76 7.75
CA TYR A 684 -1.10 -28.13 6.47
C TYR A 684 0.38 -28.17 6.09
N VAL A 685 0.66 -28.69 4.90
CA VAL A 685 1.99 -28.66 4.28
C VAL A 685 1.85 -28.30 2.82
N TRP A 686 2.50 -27.25 2.36
CA TRP A 686 2.54 -26.87 0.95
C TRP A 686 3.54 -27.75 0.18
N ILE A 687 3.07 -28.40 -0.87
CA ILE A 687 3.89 -29.19 -1.81
C ILE A 687 4.18 -28.33 -3.03
N ASP A 688 5.44 -28.01 -3.26
CA ASP A 688 5.90 -27.30 -4.45
C ASP A 688 6.09 -28.30 -5.61
N ASP A 689 5.08 -28.44 -6.45
CA ASP A 689 5.06 -29.33 -7.63
C ASP A 689 4.79 -28.54 -8.91
N GLY A 690 5.49 -27.42 -9.06
CA GLY A 690 5.33 -26.58 -10.25
C GLY A 690 3.91 -26.02 -10.38
N PRO A 691 3.32 -26.05 -11.59
CA PRO A 691 1.94 -25.59 -11.79
C PRO A 691 0.88 -26.39 -11.02
N ASN A 692 1.24 -27.58 -10.53
CA ASN A 692 0.36 -28.45 -9.76
C ASN A 692 0.59 -28.33 -8.25
N SER A 693 1.27 -27.29 -7.80
CA SER A 693 1.51 -27.07 -6.38
C SER A 693 0.20 -27.02 -5.59
N HIS A 694 0.17 -27.67 -4.46
CA HIS A 694 -1.04 -27.87 -3.66
C HIS A 694 -0.69 -28.16 -2.19
N PRO A 695 -1.64 -28.02 -1.27
CA PRO A 695 -1.42 -28.48 0.11
C PRO A 695 -1.65 -29.99 0.24
N ASP A 696 -0.76 -30.69 0.98
CA ASP A 696 -0.94 -32.07 1.42
C ASP A 696 -0.08 -32.37 2.68
N PRO A 697 -0.68 -32.53 3.87
CA PRO A 697 -2.13 -32.50 4.15
C PRO A 697 -2.75 -31.12 4.01
N ASP A 698 -4.07 -31.11 3.77
CA ASP A 698 -4.95 -29.94 3.79
C ASP A 698 -6.14 -30.24 4.74
N HIS A 699 -5.89 -30.12 6.03
CA HIS A 699 -6.88 -30.42 7.05
C HIS A 699 -7.39 -29.13 7.72
N GLN A 700 -8.67 -29.15 8.08
CA GLN A 700 -9.29 -28.09 8.84
C GLN A 700 -8.62 -27.90 10.23
N PRO A 701 -8.71 -26.69 10.83
CA PRO A 701 -8.32 -26.48 12.20
C PRO A 701 -8.98 -27.48 13.15
N VAL A 702 -8.22 -27.96 14.13
CA VAL A 702 -8.69 -28.95 15.10
C VAL A 702 -9.23 -28.27 16.35
N ALA A 703 -10.53 -28.46 16.62
CA ALA A 703 -11.16 -27.96 17.82
C ALA A 703 -11.20 -29.04 18.92
N THR A 704 -10.76 -28.67 20.11
CA THR A 704 -10.86 -29.50 21.32
C THR A 704 -11.39 -28.69 22.48
N MET A 705 -11.95 -29.37 23.48
CA MET A 705 -12.46 -28.75 24.69
C MET A 705 -11.91 -29.44 25.94
N LEU A 706 -11.53 -28.64 26.92
CA LEU A 706 -11.11 -29.15 28.23
C LEU A 706 -11.69 -28.29 29.37
N THR A 707 -11.67 -28.82 30.57
CA THR A 707 -11.98 -28.06 31.78
C THR A 707 -10.71 -27.46 32.35
N ALA A 708 -10.61 -26.12 32.35
CA ALA A 708 -9.44 -25.43 32.84
C ALA A 708 -9.55 -25.00 34.30
N GLY A 709 -8.40 -24.85 34.91
CA GLY A 709 -8.18 -24.33 36.25
C GLY A 709 -6.75 -23.81 36.42
N PRO A 710 -6.33 -23.42 37.65
CA PRO A 710 -5.07 -22.69 37.87
C PRO A 710 -3.80 -23.37 37.38
N GLN A 711 -3.81 -24.72 37.31
CA GLN A 711 -2.65 -25.51 36.89
C GLN A 711 -2.76 -26.06 35.46
N THR A 712 -3.81 -25.66 34.73
CA THR A 712 -4.01 -26.14 33.35
C THR A 712 -2.95 -25.59 32.44
N THR A 713 -2.35 -26.50 31.69
CA THR A 713 -1.38 -26.18 30.62
C THR A 713 -1.98 -26.48 29.26
N PHE A 714 -1.52 -25.74 28.26
CA PHE A 714 -1.93 -25.88 26.88
C PHE A 714 -0.70 -26.18 26.02
N THR A 715 -0.78 -27.19 25.17
CA THR A 715 0.27 -27.50 24.23
C THR A 715 0.04 -26.78 22.91
N LEU A 716 1.05 -26.05 22.49
CA LEU A 716 1.09 -25.35 21.21
C LEU A 716 1.97 -26.17 20.27
N PRO A 717 1.43 -26.85 19.25
CA PRO A 717 2.25 -27.54 18.27
C PRO A 717 3.29 -26.63 17.63
N LYS A 718 4.34 -27.20 17.06
CA LYS A 718 5.30 -26.42 16.29
C LYS A 718 4.63 -25.72 15.12
N ALA A 719 5.13 -24.55 14.73
CA ALA A 719 4.62 -23.79 13.59
C ALA A 719 3.08 -23.78 13.56
N SER A 720 2.45 -23.20 14.59
CA SER A 720 0.98 -23.27 14.74
C SER A 720 0.37 -21.99 15.32
N ILE A 721 -0.90 -21.80 15.02
CA ILE A 721 -1.79 -20.82 15.64
C ILE A 721 -2.74 -21.62 16.55
N THR A 722 -2.89 -21.21 17.79
CA THR A 722 -3.86 -21.80 18.74
C THR A 722 -4.69 -20.69 19.35
N VAL A 723 -6.01 -20.78 19.21
CA VAL A 723 -6.94 -19.87 19.86
C VAL A 723 -7.56 -20.54 21.07
N LEU A 724 -7.42 -19.92 22.24
CA LEU A 724 -8.03 -20.36 23.50
C LEU A 724 -9.23 -19.47 23.81
N ARG A 725 -10.39 -20.06 24.08
CA ARG A 725 -11.63 -19.32 24.45
C ARG A 725 -12.24 -19.87 25.72
N GLY A 726 -12.54 -19.00 26.67
CA GLY A 726 -13.21 -19.42 27.91
C GLY A 726 -13.48 -18.29 28.87
N LYS A 727 -14.09 -18.63 30.00
CA LYS A 727 -14.27 -17.73 31.13
C LYS A 727 -13.01 -17.69 31.99
N VAL A 728 -12.73 -16.53 32.54
CA VAL A 728 -11.66 -16.30 33.50
C VAL A 728 -12.25 -16.24 34.91
N ALA A 729 -11.55 -16.78 35.88
CA ALA A 729 -11.96 -16.68 37.27
C ALA A 729 -12.02 -15.21 37.71
N ALA A 730 -12.97 -14.89 38.57
CA ALA A 730 -13.08 -13.53 39.12
C ALA A 730 -11.85 -13.20 39.98
N PHE A 731 -11.37 -11.97 39.87
CA PHE A 731 -10.45 -11.43 40.88
C PHE A 731 -11.18 -11.32 42.20
N LYS A 732 -10.51 -11.60 43.30
CA LYS A 732 -11.06 -11.42 44.64
C LYS A 732 -11.06 -9.93 44.99
N ASP A 733 -12.16 -9.46 45.52
CA ASP A 733 -12.31 -8.08 46.01
C ASP A 733 -11.33 -7.77 47.15
#